data_b1d5c3bcc02691e6786d8a4f674162dd
#
_entry.id   b1d5c3bcc02691e6786d8a4f674162dd
#
_cell.length_a   1.000
_cell.length_b   1.000
_cell.length_c   1.000
_cell.angle_alpha   90.00
_cell.angle_beta   90.00
_cell.angle_gamma   90.00
#
_symmetry.space_group_name_H-M   'P 1'
#
loop_
_entity.id
_entity.type
_entity.pdbx_description
1 polymer ?
#
loop_
_entity_poly.entity_id
_entity_poly.type
_entity_poly.pdbx_seq_one_letter_code
_entity_poly.pdbx_strand_id
1 'polypeptide(L)'
;MLYQIKDGTVSAGGQTILSHVDFYIKEKEKIAVVGKNGAGKTTLLRLLAGELQLDRDDRRCMDTINSGEQGNDIARKNVKSGKRKNTNSALGIVTSRYITIGILRQVDSSNQDKTIEEILLESCPDKDTYSKGRFDYEMEYDRLFTGFGFDKEEKSRTLGSFSGGEQTKISLIKLLLEKPDLLLLDEPTNHLDMKTVEWLEDYLINYPKAVVMVSHDRAFLDAVATGVYELENGALHRYAGNYTQYRQQKLKNLQIQRKAYERQQAAIAHNNELIDKFKHKPKKAAFARSRKTMLARMKLIEKPVEDEAHIFTGNIEPQFPGGKWVYEAKELKIGYDGRALLELSLRIRRGQKIAVIGDNGIGKSTFLKTVAGLIPPIKGTSQLGSNLLVGYFDQQSALIDSDKTVRDHFHELFPALVEKDLRKTLGMYLFGGANASKRISSLSGGEKSRLVLAELLTGRPNLMILDEPTNHMDIPAKETLESAFKAYTGTMLFVSHDRYFIKQVADAILVFEKDKVMYYPFGYDHYISRLKASQDGNLPALMQAKDAAMVEALAAVPKRERHETRQLSADEAYLEWKLALAAEPVAKAAEEAEKVYEELCEAESALKAEMLRSCDLSDFCEKILCGNNLAVEDKSCDIFNEKLNKNIINEDTTKENVDKLRLQYEKVADSWTNECTKWYDIYLDEMYPESDF
;
A
#
# COMPACT_ATOMS: atom_id res chain seq x y z
N MET A 1 -10.83 17.24 -24.60
CA MET A 1 -11.56 16.61 -23.48
C MET A 1 -12.34 15.47 -24.05
N LEU A 2 -12.12 14.25 -23.55
CA LEU A 2 -12.73 13.04 -24.11
C LEU A 2 -14.11 12.80 -23.47
N TYR A 3 -14.19 12.87 -22.15
CA TYR A 3 -15.40 12.60 -21.37
C TYR A 3 -15.47 13.52 -20.16
N GLN A 4 -16.67 14.02 -19.82
CA GLN A 4 -16.88 14.90 -18.68
C GLN A 4 -18.25 14.65 -18.05
N ILE A 5 -18.31 14.59 -16.73
CA ILE A 5 -19.51 14.69 -15.89
C ILE A 5 -19.42 16.00 -15.13
N LYS A 6 -20.52 16.74 -15.07
CA LYS A 6 -20.65 17.96 -14.26
C LYS A 6 -21.80 17.79 -13.28
N ASP A 7 -21.52 18.05 -12.01
CA ASP A 7 -22.51 18.07 -10.94
C ASP A 7 -23.39 16.80 -10.91
N GLY A 8 -22.72 15.64 -11.07
CA GLY A 8 -23.40 14.35 -11.18
C GLY A 8 -23.79 13.78 -9.81
N THR A 9 -25.04 13.35 -9.66
CA THR A 9 -25.53 12.64 -8.46
C THR A 9 -26.07 11.28 -8.87
N VAL A 10 -25.75 10.24 -8.10
CA VAL A 10 -26.23 8.87 -8.32
C VAL A 10 -26.68 8.27 -6.99
N SER A 11 -27.92 7.79 -6.97
CA SER A 11 -28.49 7.10 -5.81
C SER A 11 -28.84 5.66 -6.17
N ALA A 12 -28.65 4.75 -5.22
CA ALA A 12 -29.11 3.37 -5.34
C ALA A 12 -29.70 2.88 -4.01
N GLY A 13 -30.83 2.17 -4.07
CA GLY A 13 -31.49 1.66 -2.87
C GLY A 13 -31.94 2.74 -1.89
N GLY A 14 -32.22 3.96 -2.37
CA GLY A 14 -32.62 5.08 -1.51
C GLY A 14 -31.48 5.81 -0.80
N GLN A 15 -30.23 5.43 -1.06
CA GLN A 15 -29.05 6.11 -0.54
C GLN A 15 -28.27 6.78 -1.67
N THR A 16 -27.84 8.03 -1.46
CA THR A 16 -26.96 8.73 -2.40
C THR A 16 -25.54 8.17 -2.27
N ILE A 17 -25.03 7.60 -3.36
CA ILE A 17 -23.69 7.00 -3.43
C ILE A 17 -22.67 8.04 -3.94
N LEU A 18 -23.05 8.79 -4.99
CA LEU A 18 -22.25 9.86 -5.56
C LEU A 18 -23.03 11.17 -5.45
N SER A 19 -22.40 12.21 -4.93
CA SER A 19 -23.04 13.50 -4.68
C SER A 19 -22.23 14.65 -5.30
N HIS A 20 -22.84 15.38 -6.23
CA HIS A 20 -22.22 16.55 -6.89
C HIS A 20 -20.83 16.26 -7.47
N VAL A 21 -20.72 15.14 -8.22
CA VAL A 21 -19.43 14.66 -8.75
C VAL A 21 -19.07 15.41 -10.02
N ASP A 22 -17.87 16.02 -10.02
CA ASP A 22 -17.24 16.59 -11.20
C ASP A 22 -16.09 15.67 -11.65
N PHE A 23 -16.26 15.03 -12.81
CA PHE A 23 -15.26 14.14 -13.39
C PHE A 23 -14.93 14.58 -14.82
N TYR A 24 -13.65 14.57 -15.18
CA TYR A 24 -13.22 14.75 -16.56
C TYR A 24 -11.95 13.99 -16.88
N ILE A 25 -11.83 13.54 -18.14
CA ILE A 25 -10.64 12.87 -18.65
C ILE A 25 -10.29 13.43 -20.04
N LYS A 26 -8.99 13.58 -20.28
CA LYS A 26 -8.42 13.99 -21.58
C LYS A 26 -8.02 12.75 -22.39
N GLU A 27 -7.78 12.96 -23.67
CA GLU A 27 -7.18 11.93 -24.53
C GLU A 27 -5.83 11.48 -23.98
N LYS A 28 -5.55 10.17 -24.03
CA LYS A 28 -4.31 9.52 -23.55
C LYS A 28 -4.01 9.66 -22.06
N GLU A 29 -4.90 10.24 -21.27
CA GLU A 29 -4.72 10.39 -19.82
C GLU A 29 -4.99 9.05 -19.12
N LYS A 30 -4.19 8.74 -18.10
CA LYS A 30 -4.32 7.53 -17.26
C LYS A 30 -4.77 7.96 -15.88
N ILE A 31 -6.01 7.69 -15.57
CA ILE A 31 -6.65 8.14 -14.32
C ILE A 31 -6.80 6.95 -13.37
N ALA A 32 -6.28 7.10 -12.16
CA ALA A 32 -6.58 6.22 -11.04
C ALA A 32 -7.77 6.76 -10.25
N VAL A 33 -8.68 5.87 -9.85
CA VAL A 33 -9.76 6.19 -8.90
C VAL A 33 -9.50 5.44 -7.61
N VAL A 34 -9.27 6.17 -6.53
CA VAL A 34 -8.96 5.63 -5.21
C VAL A 34 -10.05 6.00 -4.20
N GLY A 35 -10.16 5.25 -3.12
CA GLY A 35 -11.14 5.44 -2.06
C GLY A 35 -11.41 4.15 -1.30
N LYS A 36 -12.11 4.25 -0.18
CA LYS A 36 -12.47 3.10 0.66
C LYS A 36 -13.32 2.06 -0.09
N ASN A 37 -13.34 0.85 0.44
CA ASN A 37 -14.33 -0.15 -0.01
C ASN A 37 -15.75 0.35 0.30
N GLY A 38 -16.65 0.18 -0.68
CA GLY A 38 -18.01 0.71 -0.57
C GLY A 38 -18.18 2.21 -0.83
N ALA A 39 -17.11 2.97 -1.11
CA ALA A 39 -17.22 4.41 -1.41
C ALA A 39 -17.94 4.74 -2.73
N GLY A 40 -18.16 3.75 -3.61
CA GLY A 40 -18.83 3.94 -4.91
C GLY A 40 -17.89 3.93 -6.12
N LYS A 41 -16.65 3.41 -6.00
CA LYS A 41 -15.69 3.34 -7.13
C LYS A 41 -16.25 2.59 -8.34
N THR A 42 -16.75 1.38 -8.12
CA THR A 42 -17.39 0.56 -9.17
C THR A 42 -18.66 1.23 -9.71
N THR A 43 -19.42 1.95 -8.87
CA THR A 43 -20.58 2.74 -9.29
C THR A 43 -20.16 3.86 -10.25
N LEU A 44 -19.05 4.54 -9.98
CA LEU A 44 -18.47 5.54 -10.88
C LEU A 44 -18.07 4.91 -12.22
N LEU A 45 -17.39 3.75 -12.22
CA LEU A 45 -17.03 3.05 -13.45
C LEU A 45 -18.27 2.65 -14.27
N ARG A 46 -19.33 2.13 -13.64
CA ARG A 46 -20.58 1.79 -14.30
C ARG A 46 -21.31 3.02 -14.86
N LEU A 47 -21.22 4.14 -14.16
CA LEU A 47 -21.74 5.42 -14.67
C LEU A 47 -20.98 5.87 -15.91
N LEU A 48 -19.63 5.78 -15.88
CA LEU A 48 -18.78 6.09 -17.04
C LEU A 48 -19.03 5.14 -18.23
N ALA A 49 -19.33 3.86 -17.96
CA ALA A 49 -19.70 2.88 -18.97
C ALA A 49 -21.11 3.12 -19.56
N GLY A 50 -21.90 4.02 -18.96
CA GLY A 50 -23.29 4.26 -19.39
C GLY A 50 -24.29 3.21 -18.92
N GLU A 51 -23.93 2.34 -17.98
CA GLU A 51 -24.81 1.34 -17.36
C GLU A 51 -25.73 1.96 -16.29
N LEU A 52 -25.30 3.07 -15.71
CA LEU A 52 -26.08 3.85 -14.75
C LEU A 52 -26.40 5.23 -15.31
N GLN A 53 -27.49 5.79 -14.88
CA GLN A 53 -27.89 7.16 -15.23
C GLN A 53 -27.75 8.07 -14.03
N LEU A 54 -27.50 9.36 -14.29
CA LEU A 54 -27.52 10.39 -13.27
C LEU A 54 -28.95 10.60 -12.77
N ASP A 55 -29.08 10.87 -11.49
CA ASP A 55 -30.37 11.24 -10.90
C ASP A 55 -30.92 12.53 -11.55
N ARG A 56 -32.21 12.60 -11.78
CA ARG A 56 -32.86 13.80 -12.30
C ARG A 56 -32.94 14.82 -11.17
N ASP A 57 -32.35 15.98 -11.39
CA ASP A 57 -32.48 17.11 -10.46
C ASP A 57 -33.87 17.73 -10.62
N ASP A 58 -34.78 17.40 -9.71
CA ASP A 58 -36.17 17.92 -9.72
C ASP A 58 -36.23 19.48 -9.65
N ARG A 59 -35.15 20.14 -9.17
CA ARG A 59 -35.06 21.60 -9.11
C ARG A 59 -35.03 22.27 -10.50
N ARG A 60 -34.39 21.60 -11.50
CA ARG A 60 -34.35 22.10 -12.88
C ARG A 60 -35.72 21.97 -13.60
N CYS A 61 -36.54 21.02 -13.16
CA CYS A 61 -37.93 20.92 -13.65
C CYS A 61 -38.85 22.02 -13.12
N MET A 62 -38.61 22.53 -11.90
CA MET A 62 -39.40 23.64 -11.35
C MET A 62 -39.12 24.99 -12.01
N ASP A 63 -37.85 25.25 -12.40
CA ASP A 63 -37.51 26.48 -13.12
C ASP A 63 -38.07 26.53 -14.54
N THR A 64 -38.26 25.36 -15.18
CA THR A 64 -38.90 25.27 -16.52
C THR A 64 -40.42 25.37 -16.45
N ILE A 65 -41.05 24.97 -15.34
CA ILE A 65 -42.48 25.13 -15.09
C ILE A 65 -42.85 26.59 -14.78
N ASN A 66 -41.98 27.31 -14.10
CA ASN A 66 -42.19 28.73 -13.78
C ASN A 66 -41.92 29.67 -14.97
N SER A 67 -41.32 29.20 -16.07
CA SER A 67 -41.09 29.97 -17.30
C SER A 67 -42.22 29.86 -18.34
N GLY A 68 -43.34 29.21 -18.03
CA GLY A 68 -44.59 29.35 -18.80
C GLY A 68 -44.64 28.68 -20.19
N GLU A 69 -43.70 27.84 -20.55
CA GLU A 69 -43.73 27.08 -21.82
C GLU A 69 -44.28 25.67 -21.63
N GLN A 70 -45.46 25.44 -22.18
CA GLN A 70 -46.17 24.16 -22.16
C GLN A 70 -45.32 23.07 -22.90
N GLY A 71 -44.72 22.19 -22.13
CA GLY A 71 -43.76 21.16 -22.59
C GLY A 71 -44.36 19.89 -23.20
N ASN A 72 -45.41 19.96 -24.07
CA ASN A 72 -46.00 18.77 -24.68
C ASN A 72 -45.80 18.62 -26.20
N ASP A 73 -45.18 19.59 -26.90
CA ASP A 73 -45.04 19.48 -28.37
C ASP A 73 -43.60 19.20 -28.86
N ILE A 74 -42.58 19.22 -28.00
CA ILE A 74 -41.19 18.99 -28.44
C ILE A 74 -40.82 17.49 -28.55
N ALA A 75 -41.49 16.64 -27.81
CA ALA A 75 -41.20 15.20 -27.84
C ALA A 75 -41.75 14.46 -29.09
N ARG A 76 -42.78 15.02 -29.79
CA ARG A 76 -43.39 14.38 -30.97
C ARG A 76 -42.81 14.82 -32.32
N LYS A 77 -42.04 15.92 -32.41
CA LYS A 77 -41.42 16.41 -33.67
C LYS A 77 -40.08 15.84 -34.03
N ASN A 78 -39.38 15.19 -33.09
CA ASN A 78 -38.01 14.69 -33.31
C ASN A 78 -37.92 13.25 -33.84
N VAL A 79 -39.04 12.57 -34.14
CA VAL A 79 -39.04 11.17 -34.65
C VAL A 79 -38.95 11.10 -36.18
N LYS A 80 -39.05 12.22 -36.92
CA LYS A 80 -39.09 12.21 -38.42
C LYS A 80 -37.87 12.77 -39.12
N SER A 81 -36.83 13.21 -38.44
CA SER A 81 -35.58 13.59 -39.13
C SER A 81 -34.41 12.81 -38.53
N GLY A 82 -33.79 11.94 -39.30
CA GLY A 82 -32.71 11.01 -38.95
C GLY A 82 -31.40 11.65 -38.53
N LYS A 83 -31.45 12.69 -37.71
CA LYS A 83 -30.30 13.25 -37.01
C LYS A 83 -30.50 12.96 -35.53
N ARG A 84 -29.94 11.85 -35.04
CA ARG A 84 -29.74 11.60 -33.60
C ARG A 84 -28.87 12.74 -33.06
N LYS A 85 -29.49 13.78 -32.51
CA LYS A 85 -28.80 14.75 -31.66
C LYS A 85 -28.42 14.03 -30.37
N ASN A 86 -27.17 14.20 -29.97
CA ASN A 86 -26.60 13.70 -28.71
C ASN A 86 -27.52 14.05 -27.53
N THR A 87 -28.36 13.12 -27.09
CA THR A 87 -29.32 13.30 -25.99
C THR A 87 -28.64 13.33 -24.62
N ASN A 88 -27.34 13.08 -24.55
CA ASN A 88 -26.58 13.01 -23.31
C ASN A 88 -26.16 14.39 -22.78
N SER A 89 -26.16 15.44 -23.57
CA SER A 89 -25.75 16.79 -23.12
C SER A 89 -26.74 17.45 -22.15
N ALA A 90 -27.98 17.00 -22.12
CA ALA A 90 -29.03 17.52 -21.19
C ALA A 90 -28.92 16.92 -19.76
N LEU A 91 -28.13 15.87 -19.54
CA LEU A 91 -28.03 15.11 -18.29
C LEU A 91 -26.67 15.34 -17.56
N GLY A 92 -25.91 16.37 -17.85
CA GLY A 92 -24.62 16.65 -17.18
C GLY A 92 -23.44 15.83 -17.70
N ILE A 93 -23.62 14.94 -18.69
CA ILE A 93 -22.56 14.17 -19.33
C ILE A 93 -22.23 14.78 -20.70
N VAL A 94 -20.94 15.11 -20.91
CA VAL A 94 -20.45 15.67 -22.16
C VAL A 94 -19.34 14.79 -22.70
N THR A 95 -19.50 14.32 -23.96
CA THR A 95 -18.50 13.53 -24.68
C THR A 95 -18.06 14.26 -25.96
N SER A 96 -16.81 14.10 -26.39
CA SER A 96 -16.24 14.85 -27.52
C SER A 96 -16.72 14.37 -28.90
N ARG A 97 -17.19 13.16 -29.08
CA ARG A 97 -17.76 12.51 -30.28
C ARG A 97 -18.31 11.14 -29.92
N TYR A 98 -18.59 10.29 -30.91
CA TYR A 98 -18.84 8.88 -30.66
C TYR A 98 -17.55 8.26 -30.13
N ILE A 99 -17.53 7.92 -28.84
CA ILE A 99 -16.41 7.24 -28.17
C ILE A 99 -16.79 5.79 -27.93
N THR A 100 -15.86 4.89 -28.15
CA THR A 100 -16.00 3.49 -27.72
C THR A 100 -15.50 3.37 -26.30
N ILE A 101 -16.33 2.77 -25.41
CA ILE A 101 -16.02 2.56 -24.01
C ILE A 101 -15.97 1.06 -23.78
N GLY A 102 -14.86 0.58 -23.24
CA GLY A 102 -14.69 -0.81 -22.85
C GLY A 102 -14.56 -0.93 -21.34
N ILE A 103 -15.30 -1.84 -20.75
CA ILE A 103 -15.24 -2.16 -19.32
C ILE A 103 -14.96 -3.64 -19.12
N LEU A 104 -14.06 -3.95 -18.19
CA LEU A 104 -13.78 -5.34 -17.80
C LEU A 104 -15.02 -5.93 -17.10
N ARG A 105 -15.61 -6.97 -17.70
CA ARG A 105 -16.73 -7.70 -17.14
C ARG A 105 -16.33 -9.13 -16.81
N GLN A 106 -17.02 -9.72 -15.86
CA GLN A 106 -16.93 -11.16 -15.63
C GLN A 106 -17.39 -11.92 -16.88
N VAL A 107 -16.76 -13.06 -17.12
CA VAL A 107 -17.03 -13.89 -18.30
C VAL A 107 -18.49 -14.33 -18.30
N ASP A 108 -19.17 -14.13 -19.44
CA ASP A 108 -20.51 -14.68 -19.64
C ASP A 108 -20.46 -16.22 -19.63
N SER A 109 -21.30 -16.84 -18.80
CA SER A 109 -21.42 -18.29 -18.70
C SER A 109 -21.84 -18.98 -20.02
N SER A 110 -22.30 -18.22 -21.01
CA SER A 110 -22.71 -18.71 -22.34
C SER A 110 -21.53 -19.10 -23.25
N ASN A 111 -20.29 -18.75 -22.91
CA ASN A 111 -19.12 -18.98 -23.76
C ASN A 111 -18.19 -20.11 -23.25
N GLN A 112 -18.61 -20.87 -22.25
CA GLN A 112 -17.75 -21.88 -21.62
C GLN A 112 -17.33 -23.02 -22.55
N ASP A 113 -18.16 -23.36 -23.55
CA ASP A 113 -17.91 -24.44 -24.50
C ASP A 113 -17.06 -24.00 -25.72
N LYS A 114 -16.88 -22.68 -25.92
CA LYS A 114 -16.05 -22.13 -27.00
C LYS A 114 -14.59 -22.21 -26.69
N THR A 115 -13.76 -22.38 -27.72
CA THR A 115 -12.31 -22.26 -27.59
C THR A 115 -11.91 -20.81 -27.38
N ILE A 116 -10.74 -20.59 -26.73
CA ILE A 116 -10.23 -19.22 -26.54
C ILE A 116 -10.02 -18.53 -27.88
N GLU A 117 -9.49 -19.26 -28.86
CA GLU A 117 -9.26 -18.73 -30.20
C GLU A 117 -10.56 -18.23 -30.84
N GLU A 118 -11.64 -19.00 -30.77
CA GLU A 118 -12.95 -18.56 -31.26
C GLU A 118 -13.42 -17.28 -30.56
N ILE A 119 -13.33 -17.21 -29.24
CA ILE A 119 -13.80 -16.05 -28.44
C ILE A 119 -13.02 -14.78 -28.78
N LEU A 120 -11.70 -14.88 -28.94
CA LEU A 120 -10.86 -13.72 -29.17
C LEU A 120 -10.93 -13.28 -30.64
N LEU A 121 -11.10 -14.20 -31.58
CA LEU A 121 -11.25 -13.90 -32.98
C LEU A 121 -12.65 -13.39 -33.39
N GLU A 122 -13.69 -13.67 -32.58
CA GLU A 122 -15.01 -13.04 -32.74
C GLU A 122 -14.96 -11.51 -32.70
N SER A 123 -14.05 -10.94 -31.91
CA SER A 123 -13.86 -9.49 -31.75
C SER A 123 -13.03 -8.87 -32.85
N CYS A 124 -12.53 -9.65 -33.80
CA CYS A 124 -11.74 -9.14 -34.92
C CYS A 124 -12.62 -8.33 -35.87
N PRO A 125 -12.28 -7.05 -36.16
CA PRO A 125 -13.05 -6.21 -37.06
C PRO A 125 -13.02 -6.71 -38.50
N ASP A 126 -11.93 -7.35 -38.89
CA ASP A 126 -11.70 -7.86 -40.24
C ASP A 126 -11.86 -9.37 -40.30
N LYS A 127 -12.87 -9.81 -41.03
CA LYS A 127 -13.23 -11.23 -41.13
C LYS A 127 -12.50 -11.95 -42.27
N ASP A 128 -11.79 -11.19 -43.13
CA ASP A 128 -10.98 -11.78 -44.22
C ASP A 128 -9.67 -12.31 -43.63
N THR A 129 -9.48 -13.62 -43.70
CA THR A 129 -8.32 -14.34 -43.13
C THR A 129 -6.99 -13.90 -43.77
N TYR A 130 -7.00 -13.35 -44.96
CA TYR A 130 -5.80 -12.94 -45.70
C TYR A 130 -5.56 -11.42 -45.68
N SER A 131 -6.38 -10.67 -44.95
CA SER A 131 -6.22 -9.23 -44.86
C SER A 131 -5.07 -8.86 -43.93
N LYS A 132 -4.42 -7.71 -44.21
CA LYS A 132 -3.40 -7.15 -43.33
C LYS A 132 -3.98 -6.85 -41.92
N GLY A 133 -5.23 -6.37 -41.87
CA GLY A 133 -5.90 -6.07 -40.59
C GLY A 133 -6.07 -7.30 -39.71
N ARG A 134 -6.37 -8.45 -40.31
CA ARG A 134 -6.47 -9.72 -39.60
C ARG A 134 -5.10 -10.17 -39.09
N PHE A 135 -4.07 -10.08 -39.87
CA PHE A 135 -2.70 -10.43 -39.50
C PHE A 135 -2.20 -9.58 -38.33
N ASP A 136 -2.38 -8.25 -38.41
CA ASP A 136 -1.99 -7.32 -37.35
C ASP A 136 -2.77 -7.62 -36.02
N TYR A 137 -4.04 -8.02 -36.12
CA TYR A 137 -4.85 -8.42 -34.98
C TYR A 137 -4.35 -9.73 -34.34
N GLU A 138 -4.02 -10.74 -35.15
CA GLU A 138 -3.49 -12.02 -34.66
C GLU A 138 -2.10 -11.85 -34.03
N MET A 139 -1.25 -10.99 -34.56
CA MET A 139 0.03 -10.62 -33.96
C MET A 139 -0.17 -9.99 -32.56
N GLU A 140 -1.11 -9.05 -32.44
CA GLU A 140 -1.42 -8.43 -31.14
C GLU A 140 -2.07 -9.42 -30.18
N TYR A 141 -2.93 -10.31 -30.68
CA TYR A 141 -3.49 -11.43 -29.90
C TYR A 141 -2.39 -12.31 -29.33
N ASP A 142 -1.43 -12.74 -30.17
CA ASP A 142 -0.30 -13.57 -29.72
C ASP A 142 0.54 -12.86 -28.65
N ARG A 143 0.79 -11.58 -28.84
CA ARG A 143 1.53 -10.75 -27.89
C ARG A 143 0.81 -10.64 -26.54
N LEU A 144 -0.48 -10.33 -26.55
CA LEU A 144 -1.30 -10.25 -25.35
C LEU A 144 -1.39 -11.60 -24.63
N PHE A 145 -1.68 -12.67 -25.39
CA PHE A 145 -1.88 -14.01 -24.84
C PHE A 145 -0.62 -14.52 -24.14
N THR A 146 0.55 -14.38 -24.79
CA THR A 146 1.84 -14.73 -24.19
C THR A 146 2.21 -13.80 -23.02
N GLY A 147 1.92 -12.50 -23.13
CA GLY A 147 2.18 -11.52 -22.08
C GLY A 147 1.39 -11.79 -20.79
N PHE A 148 0.21 -12.39 -20.91
CA PHE A 148 -0.59 -12.85 -19.77
C PHE A 148 -0.18 -14.22 -19.22
N GLY A 149 0.90 -14.81 -19.77
CA GLY A 149 1.50 -16.05 -19.28
C GLY A 149 0.83 -17.32 -19.79
N PHE A 150 0.04 -17.25 -20.87
CA PHE A 150 -0.53 -18.41 -21.53
C PHE A 150 0.39 -18.98 -22.59
N ASP A 151 0.44 -20.31 -22.69
CA ASP A 151 1.15 -20.99 -23.75
C ASP A 151 0.31 -21.03 -25.05
N LYS A 152 0.99 -20.97 -26.20
CA LYS A 152 0.29 -20.95 -27.50
C LYS A 152 -0.63 -22.15 -27.74
N GLU A 153 -0.30 -23.29 -27.16
CA GLU A 153 -1.08 -24.54 -27.26
C GLU A 153 -2.42 -24.44 -26.54
N GLU A 154 -2.52 -23.55 -25.54
CA GLU A 154 -3.76 -23.36 -24.75
C GLU A 154 -4.87 -22.64 -25.51
N LYS A 155 -4.58 -22.04 -26.67
CA LYS A 155 -5.58 -21.38 -27.52
C LYS A 155 -6.74 -22.29 -27.95
N SER A 156 -6.45 -23.58 -28.14
CA SER A 156 -7.41 -24.59 -28.53
C SER A 156 -8.25 -25.14 -27.37
N ARG A 157 -7.93 -24.79 -26.14
CA ARG A 157 -8.70 -25.22 -24.96
C ARG A 157 -10.01 -24.42 -24.84
N THR A 158 -11.03 -25.07 -24.29
CA THR A 158 -12.31 -24.42 -24.01
C THR A 158 -12.21 -23.51 -22.77
N LEU A 159 -12.94 -22.40 -22.78
CA LEU A 159 -12.92 -21.41 -21.68
C LEU A 159 -13.31 -22.03 -20.33
N GLY A 160 -14.25 -22.98 -20.32
CA GLY A 160 -14.69 -23.69 -19.11
C GLY A 160 -13.62 -24.55 -18.44
N SER A 161 -12.52 -24.88 -19.16
CA SER A 161 -11.41 -25.65 -18.61
C SER A 161 -10.42 -24.82 -17.78
N PHE A 162 -10.57 -23.49 -17.79
CA PHE A 162 -9.70 -22.55 -17.08
C PHE A 162 -10.28 -22.16 -15.73
N SER A 163 -9.40 -21.84 -14.78
CA SER A 163 -9.79 -21.31 -13.49
C SER A 163 -10.46 -19.93 -13.63
N GLY A 164 -11.24 -19.50 -12.64
CA GLY A 164 -11.92 -18.19 -12.67
C GLY A 164 -10.95 -17.02 -12.84
N GLY A 165 -9.74 -17.10 -12.27
CA GLY A 165 -8.70 -16.10 -12.45
C GLY A 165 -8.17 -16.05 -13.89
N GLU A 166 -7.96 -17.22 -14.52
CA GLU A 166 -7.52 -17.31 -15.92
C GLU A 166 -8.62 -16.84 -16.88
N GLN A 167 -9.88 -17.13 -16.59
CA GLN A 167 -11.01 -16.60 -17.37
C GLN A 167 -11.07 -15.07 -17.31
N THR A 168 -10.76 -14.48 -16.15
CA THR A 168 -10.64 -13.02 -16.02
C THR A 168 -9.49 -12.46 -16.87
N LYS A 169 -8.33 -13.13 -16.89
CA LYS A 169 -7.20 -12.77 -17.79
C LYS A 169 -7.64 -12.79 -19.27
N ILE A 170 -8.35 -13.83 -19.70
CA ILE A 170 -8.84 -13.95 -21.08
C ILE A 170 -9.84 -12.83 -21.42
N SER A 171 -10.73 -12.48 -20.50
CA SER A 171 -11.65 -11.33 -20.67
C SER A 171 -10.91 -10.00 -20.80
N LEU A 172 -9.82 -9.83 -20.04
CA LEU A 172 -8.98 -8.65 -20.13
C LEU A 172 -8.24 -8.59 -21.47
N ILE A 173 -7.71 -9.73 -21.97
CA ILE A 173 -7.09 -9.83 -23.30
C ILE A 173 -8.12 -9.41 -24.38
N LYS A 174 -9.35 -9.92 -24.33
CA LYS A 174 -10.42 -9.56 -25.27
C LYS A 174 -10.65 -8.05 -25.27
N LEU A 175 -10.80 -7.46 -24.10
CA LEU A 175 -11.02 -6.02 -23.95
C LEU A 175 -9.85 -5.18 -24.50
N LEU A 176 -8.61 -5.61 -24.26
CA LEU A 176 -7.42 -4.92 -24.77
C LEU A 176 -7.29 -5.02 -26.30
N LEU A 177 -7.73 -6.13 -26.91
CA LEU A 177 -7.79 -6.31 -28.37
C LEU A 177 -8.78 -5.37 -29.04
N GLU A 178 -9.91 -5.06 -28.39
CA GLU A 178 -10.92 -4.13 -28.90
C GLU A 178 -10.42 -2.67 -28.95
N LYS A 179 -9.35 -2.33 -28.23
CA LYS A 179 -8.72 -1.00 -28.19
C LYS A 179 -9.73 0.15 -28.05
N PRO A 180 -10.60 0.16 -27.01
CA PRO A 180 -11.60 1.21 -26.84
C PRO A 180 -10.97 2.60 -26.64
N ASP A 181 -11.71 3.69 -26.94
CA ASP A 181 -11.25 5.07 -26.72
C ASP A 181 -11.14 5.44 -25.24
N LEU A 182 -11.99 4.83 -24.43
CA LEU A 182 -11.95 4.90 -22.97
C LEU A 182 -11.98 3.48 -22.41
N LEU A 183 -10.86 3.07 -21.81
CA LEU A 183 -10.70 1.78 -21.16
C LEU A 183 -11.00 1.92 -19.66
N LEU A 184 -11.95 1.13 -19.15
CA LEU A 184 -12.34 1.12 -17.74
C LEU A 184 -11.93 -0.22 -17.12
N LEU A 185 -11.09 -0.16 -16.10
CA LEU A 185 -10.54 -1.32 -15.41
C LEU A 185 -10.93 -1.29 -13.93
N ASP A 186 -11.63 -2.33 -13.47
CA ASP A 186 -11.98 -2.52 -12.05
C ASP A 186 -11.13 -3.65 -11.49
N GLU A 187 -10.19 -3.33 -10.61
CA GLU A 187 -9.24 -4.25 -9.97
C GLU A 187 -8.52 -5.20 -10.95
N PRO A 188 -7.86 -4.68 -12.01
CA PRO A 188 -7.27 -5.51 -13.05
C PRO A 188 -6.08 -6.36 -12.58
N THR A 189 -5.47 -6.02 -11.46
CA THR A 189 -4.33 -6.72 -10.87
C THR A 189 -4.71 -7.93 -10.02
N ASN A 190 -6.00 -8.09 -9.70
CA ASN A 190 -6.46 -9.24 -8.92
C ASN A 190 -6.23 -10.55 -9.69
N HIS A 191 -5.73 -11.56 -8.99
CA HIS A 191 -5.41 -12.89 -9.53
C HIS A 191 -4.26 -12.93 -10.57
N LEU A 192 -3.55 -11.80 -10.79
CA LEU A 192 -2.35 -11.75 -11.61
C LEU A 192 -1.12 -12.02 -10.74
N ASP A 193 -0.15 -12.73 -11.30
CA ASP A 193 1.19 -12.81 -10.72
C ASP A 193 2.01 -11.55 -11.03
N MET A 194 3.13 -11.39 -10.31
CA MET A 194 3.94 -10.17 -10.39
C MET A 194 4.45 -9.90 -11.81
N LYS A 195 4.84 -10.93 -12.56
CA LYS A 195 5.33 -10.80 -13.95
C LYS A 195 4.22 -10.30 -14.89
N THR A 196 3.03 -10.86 -14.75
CA THR A 196 1.86 -10.45 -15.54
C THR A 196 1.43 -9.02 -15.19
N VAL A 197 1.52 -8.62 -13.91
CA VAL A 197 1.23 -7.23 -13.49
C VAL A 197 2.25 -6.26 -14.11
N GLU A 198 3.56 -6.56 -14.05
CA GLU A 198 4.61 -5.73 -14.67
C GLU A 198 4.40 -5.61 -16.18
N TRP A 199 4.07 -6.71 -16.85
CA TRP A 199 3.75 -6.68 -18.28
C TRP A 199 2.53 -5.81 -18.60
N LEU A 200 1.47 -5.90 -17.77
CA LEU A 200 0.27 -5.08 -17.90
C LEU A 200 0.56 -3.58 -17.66
N GLU A 201 1.43 -3.26 -16.70
CA GLU A 201 1.90 -1.90 -16.46
C GLU A 201 2.54 -1.32 -17.72
N ASP A 202 3.52 -2.03 -18.31
CA ASP A 202 4.20 -1.60 -19.51
C ASP A 202 3.24 -1.44 -20.70
N TYR A 203 2.27 -2.34 -20.84
CA TYR A 203 1.25 -2.24 -21.87
C TYR A 203 0.37 -1.00 -21.69
N LEU A 204 -0.12 -0.74 -20.46
CA LEU A 204 -1.00 0.39 -20.17
C LEU A 204 -0.28 1.75 -20.24
N ILE A 205 0.98 1.81 -19.84
CA ILE A 205 1.82 3.02 -20.01
C ILE A 205 1.85 3.42 -21.49
N ASN A 206 2.05 2.43 -22.37
CA ASN A 206 2.15 2.64 -23.82
C ASN A 206 0.78 2.65 -24.54
N TYR A 207 -0.33 2.40 -23.84
CA TYR A 207 -1.65 2.40 -24.42
C TYR A 207 -2.02 3.79 -24.98
N PRO A 208 -2.37 3.93 -26.29
CA PRO A 208 -2.45 5.22 -26.96
C PRO A 208 -3.67 6.05 -26.60
N LYS A 209 -4.63 5.48 -25.86
CA LYS A 209 -5.92 6.09 -25.54
C LYS A 209 -6.10 6.28 -24.03
N ALA A 210 -7.27 6.80 -23.62
CA ALA A 210 -7.55 7.09 -22.21
C ALA A 210 -7.84 5.82 -21.41
N VAL A 211 -7.38 5.79 -20.14
CA VAL A 211 -7.63 4.69 -19.21
C VAL A 211 -8.14 5.26 -17.90
N VAL A 212 -9.19 4.66 -17.34
CA VAL A 212 -9.63 4.86 -15.96
C VAL A 212 -9.52 3.55 -15.22
N MET A 213 -8.79 3.54 -14.13
CA MET A 213 -8.53 2.32 -13.36
C MET A 213 -8.89 2.50 -11.90
N VAL A 214 -9.50 1.48 -11.32
CA VAL A 214 -9.65 1.28 -9.88
C VAL A 214 -8.69 0.17 -9.51
N SER A 215 -7.80 0.38 -8.56
CA SER A 215 -6.94 -0.67 -8.02
C SER A 215 -6.54 -0.37 -6.58
N HIS A 216 -6.28 -1.43 -5.84
CA HIS A 216 -5.67 -1.39 -4.51
C HIS A 216 -4.19 -1.76 -4.53
N ASP A 217 -3.61 -1.94 -5.72
CA ASP A 217 -2.17 -2.09 -5.92
C ASP A 217 -1.51 -0.72 -6.12
N ARG A 218 -0.80 -0.26 -5.09
CA ARG A 218 -0.15 1.06 -5.09
C ARG A 218 1.00 1.15 -6.10
N ALA A 219 1.73 0.05 -6.31
CA ALA A 219 2.83 0.01 -7.27
C ALA A 219 2.32 0.15 -8.70
N PHE A 220 1.23 -0.57 -9.01
CA PHE A 220 0.54 -0.47 -10.29
C PHE A 220 0.02 0.95 -10.55
N LEU A 221 -0.63 1.58 -9.53
CA LEU A 221 -1.10 2.95 -9.65
C LEU A 221 0.03 3.96 -9.83
N ASP A 222 1.16 3.76 -9.15
CA ASP A 222 2.33 4.63 -9.28
C ASP A 222 2.99 4.52 -10.67
N ALA A 223 3.03 3.32 -11.24
CA ALA A 223 3.62 3.08 -12.55
C ALA A 223 2.77 3.68 -13.69
N VAL A 224 1.46 3.52 -13.64
CA VAL A 224 0.57 3.80 -14.78
C VAL A 224 -0.14 5.15 -14.67
N ALA A 225 -0.55 5.59 -13.47
CA ALA A 225 -1.42 6.76 -13.32
C ALA A 225 -0.69 8.10 -13.56
N THR A 226 -1.32 8.97 -14.34
CA THR A 226 -0.89 10.37 -14.57
C THR A 226 -1.74 11.37 -13.78
N GLY A 227 -2.87 10.93 -13.21
CA GLY A 227 -3.75 11.69 -12.34
C GLY A 227 -4.57 10.76 -11.46
N VAL A 228 -4.95 11.25 -10.29
CA VAL A 228 -5.71 10.48 -9.29
C VAL A 228 -6.98 11.22 -8.95
N TYR A 229 -8.10 10.51 -8.95
CA TYR A 229 -9.34 10.94 -8.33
C TYR A 229 -9.56 10.19 -7.02
N GLU A 230 -9.72 10.92 -5.95
CA GLU A 230 -10.11 10.37 -4.66
C GLU A 230 -11.61 10.49 -4.46
N LEU A 231 -12.26 9.36 -4.20
CA LEU A 231 -13.67 9.30 -3.86
C LEU A 231 -13.84 9.16 -2.34
N GLU A 232 -14.31 10.22 -1.71
CA GLU A 232 -14.51 10.29 -0.26
C GLU A 232 -15.89 10.88 0.05
N ASN A 233 -16.69 10.19 0.86
CA ASN A 233 -18.05 10.60 1.26
C ASN A 233 -18.98 10.99 0.08
N GLY A 234 -18.85 10.29 -1.05
CA GLY A 234 -19.61 10.57 -2.27
C GLY A 234 -19.10 11.73 -3.11
N ALA A 235 -18.11 12.49 -2.64
CA ALA A 235 -17.47 13.57 -3.37
C ALA A 235 -16.18 13.09 -4.06
N LEU A 236 -15.84 13.72 -5.18
CA LEU A 236 -14.68 13.37 -6.00
C LEU A 236 -13.66 14.51 -6.02
N HIS A 237 -12.44 14.22 -5.57
CA HIS A 237 -11.35 15.19 -5.54
C HIS A 237 -10.23 14.76 -6.50
N ARG A 238 -9.79 15.69 -7.36
CA ARG A 238 -8.73 15.41 -8.33
C ARG A 238 -7.38 15.90 -7.83
N TYR A 239 -6.37 15.03 -8.01
CA TYR A 239 -4.96 15.31 -7.76
C TYR A 239 -4.15 15.06 -9.03
N ALA A 240 -3.16 15.91 -9.29
CA ALA A 240 -2.23 15.71 -10.39
C ALA A 240 -1.07 14.81 -9.99
N GLY A 241 -0.61 13.98 -10.92
CA GLY A 241 0.51 13.09 -10.70
C GLY A 241 0.11 11.66 -10.35
N ASN A 242 1.09 10.84 -9.96
CA ASN A 242 0.92 9.44 -9.62
C ASN A 242 0.37 9.25 -8.18
N TYR A 243 0.23 8.00 -7.74
CA TYR A 243 -0.31 7.68 -6.43
C TYR A 243 0.54 8.23 -5.28
N THR A 244 1.87 8.11 -5.36
CA THR A 244 2.79 8.64 -4.33
C THR A 244 2.68 10.16 -4.19
N GLN A 245 2.61 10.90 -5.31
CA GLN A 245 2.43 12.35 -5.30
C GLN A 245 1.06 12.76 -4.74
N TYR A 246 0.00 12.05 -5.11
CA TYR A 246 -1.33 12.23 -4.51
C TYR A 246 -1.26 12.05 -2.98
N ARG A 247 -0.65 10.96 -2.50
CA ARG A 247 -0.57 10.67 -1.06
C ARG A 247 0.17 11.77 -0.29
N GLN A 248 1.29 12.25 -0.84
CA GLN A 248 2.03 13.38 -0.27
C GLN A 248 1.21 14.67 -0.21
N GLN A 249 0.49 14.99 -1.30
CA GLN A 249 -0.39 16.17 -1.35
C GLN A 249 -1.53 16.05 -0.33
N LYS A 250 -2.18 14.90 -0.25
CA LYS A 250 -3.25 14.63 0.74
C LYS A 250 -2.74 14.83 2.16
N LEU A 251 -1.63 14.21 2.53
CA LEU A 251 -1.04 14.34 3.87
C LEU A 251 -0.72 15.80 4.22
N LYS A 252 -0.14 16.54 3.27
CA LYS A 252 0.15 17.96 3.45
C LYS A 252 -1.14 18.78 3.65
N ASN A 253 -2.17 18.52 2.85
CA ASN A 253 -3.46 19.19 2.98
C ASN A 253 -4.13 18.90 4.33
N LEU A 254 -4.09 17.64 4.80
CA LEU A 254 -4.60 17.25 6.11
C LEU A 254 -3.86 17.95 7.25
N GLN A 255 -2.52 18.07 7.16
CA GLN A 255 -1.74 18.80 8.15
C GLN A 255 -2.11 20.30 8.20
N ILE A 256 -2.30 20.92 7.04
CA ILE A 256 -2.74 22.32 6.95
C ILE A 256 -4.13 22.48 7.57
N GLN A 257 -5.07 21.61 7.21
CA GLN A 257 -6.44 21.64 7.73
C GLN A 257 -6.46 21.40 9.24
N ARG A 258 -5.65 20.46 9.76
CA ARG A 258 -5.52 20.18 11.20
C ARG A 258 -5.03 21.40 11.96
N LYS A 259 -3.95 22.04 11.49
CA LYS A 259 -3.46 23.29 12.10
C LYS A 259 -4.49 24.41 12.06
N ALA A 260 -5.21 24.55 10.95
CA ALA A 260 -6.28 25.56 10.82
C ALA A 260 -7.44 25.26 11.78
N TYR A 261 -7.85 24.00 11.91
CA TYR A 261 -8.89 23.56 12.86
C TYR A 261 -8.45 23.82 14.31
N GLU A 262 -7.25 23.41 14.70
CA GLU A 262 -6.72 23.63 16.06
C GLU A 262 -6.68 25.12 16.42
N ARG A 263 -6.19 25.96 15.49
CA ARG A 263 -6.19 27.43 15.66
C ARG A 263 -7.62 27.99 15.83
N GLN A 264 -8.57 27.51 15.03
CA GLN A 264 -9.95 27.94 15.13
C GLN A 264 -10.58 27.50 16.46
N GLN A 265 -10.34 26.25 16.91
CA GLN A 265 -10.85 25.76 18.20
C GLN A 265 -10.26 26.55 19.37
N ALA A 266 -8.97 26.84 19.35
CA ALA A 266 -8.33 27.69 20.37
C ALA A 266 -8.95 29.11 20.37
N ALA A 267 -9.20 29.71 19.21
CA ALA A 267 -9.85 31.00 19.11
C ALA A 267 -11.30 30.98 19.63
N ILE A 268 -12.06 29.92 19.34
CA ILE A 268 -13.43 29.71 19.84
C ILE A 268 -13.40 29.57 21.37
N ALA A 269 -12.51 28.74 21.92
CA ALA A 269 -12.38 28.54 23.36
C ALA A 269 -12.04 29.86 24.07
N HIS A 270 -11.04 30.60 23.58
CA HIS A 270 -10.67 31.90 24.14
C HIS A 270 -11.81 32.93 24.09
N ASN A 271 -12.53 33.00 22.97
CA ASN A 271 -13.68 33.91 22.89
C ASN A 271 -14.83 33.50 23.83
N ASN A 272 -15.07 32.19 24.03
CA ASN A 272 -16.06 31.70 24.99
C ASN A 272 -15.66 32.07 26.43
N GLU A 273 -14.39 31.93 26.81
CA GLU A 273 -13.89 32.38 28.12
C GLU A 273 -14.09 33.88 28.33
N LEU A 274 -13.82 34.71 27.32
CA LEU A 274 -14.06 36.15 27.39
C LEU A 274 -15.56 36.48 27.52
N ILE A 275 -16.43 35.78 26.78
CA ILE A 275 -17.88 35.92 26.87
C ILE A 275 -18.32 35.58 28.30
N ASP A 276 -17.89 34.46 28.87
CA ASP A 276 -18.27 34.02 30.22
C ASP A 276 -17.76 34.99 31.29
N LYS A 277 -16.52 35.49 31.16
CA LYS A 277 -15.94 36.47 32.07
C LYS A 277 -16.68 37.82 32.09
N PHE A 278 -17.28 38.23 30.95
CA PHE A 278 -17.85 39.55 30.79
C PHE A 278 -19.36 39.59 30.65
N LYS A 279 -20.07 38.48 30.44
CA LYS A 279 -21.53 38.42 30.24
C LYS A 279 -22.34 39.04 31.40
N HIS A 280 -21.86 38.97 32.64
CA HIS A 280 -22.51 39.48 33.82
C HIS A 280 -22.01 40.86 34.26
N LYS A 281 -21.08 41.52 33.53
CA LYS A 281 -20.57 42.85 33.86
C LYS A 281 -21.26 43.93 33.02
N PRO A 282 -22.11 44.82 33.61
CA PRO A 282 -22.93 45.78 32.83
C PRO A 282 -22.12 46.61 31.83
N LYS A 283 -20.94 47.09 32.26
CA LYS A 283 -20.06 47.93 31.40
C LYS A 283 -19.42 47.16 30.22
N LYS A 284 -19.34 45.81 30.29
CA LYS A 284 -18.68 44.97 29.26
C LYS A 284 -19.66 44.00 28.60
N ALA A 285 -20.96 44.05 28.91
CA ALA A 285 -21.98 43.17 28.33
C ALA A 285 -22.12 43.36 26.78
N ALA A 286 -21.94 44.60 26.30
CA ALA A 286 -21.93 44.89 24.85
C ALA A 286 -20.78 44.19 24.11
N PHE A 287 -19.58 44.16 24.72
CA PHE A 287 -18.42 43.46 24.20
C PHE A 287 -18.67 41.96 24.13
N ALA A 288 -19.23 41.34 25.18
CA ALA A 288 -19.57 39.92 25.20
C ALA A 288 -20.59 39.55 24.13
N ARG A 289 -21.63 40.42 23.91
CA ARG A 289 -22.61 40.23 22.81
C ARG A 289 -21.96 40.32 21.42
N SER A 290 -21.08 41.30 21.20
CA SER A 290 -20.33 41.43 19.93
C SER A 290 -19.50 40.17 19.64
N ARG A 291 -18.76 39.61 20.64
CA ARG A 291 -18.00 38.39 20.48
C ARG A 291 -18.90 37.19 20.20
N LYS A 292 -20.05 37.06 20.85
CA LYS A 292 -21.02 36.00 20.58
C LYS A 292 -21.54 36.07 19.15
N THR A 293 -21.85 37.28 18.64
CA THR A 293 -22.29 37.50 17.26
C THR A 293 -21.18 37.15 16.27
N MET A 294 -19.91 37.49 16.59
CA MET A 294 -18.75 37.11 15.76
C MET A 294 -18.61 35.58 15.66
N LEU A 295 -18.70 34.87 16.78
CA LEU A 295 -18.64 33.39 16.78
C LEU A 295 -19.80 32.78 15.99
N ALA A 296 -21.02 33.31 16.10
CA ALA A 296 -22.18 32.82 15.36
C ALA A 296 -22.06 32.99 13.83
N ARG A 297 -21.27 33.98 13.36
CA ARG A 297 -21.00 34.22 11.93
C ARG A 297 -19.76 33.51 11.42
N MET A 298 -18.96 32.88 12.30
CA MET A 298 -17.73 32.19 11.92
C MET A 298 -18.07 30.94 11.15
N LYS A 299 -17.49 30.76 9.97
CA LYS A 299 -17.54 29.47 9.24
C LYS A 299 -16.69 28.45 9.99
N LEU A 300 -17.34 27.41 10.49
CA LEU A 300 -16.64 26.33 11.18
C LEU A 300 -15.85 25.51 10.18
N ILE A 301 -14.59 25.25 10.51
CA ILE A 301 -13.76 24.31 9.79
C ILE A 301 -14.16 22.91 10.28
N GLU A 302 -14.48 22.03 9.36
CA GLU A 302 -14.77 20.64 9.71
C GLU A 302 -13.54 19.98 10.33
N LYS A 303 -13.79 19.14 11.36
CA LYS A 303 -12.73 18.37 11.97
C LYS A 303 -12.06 17.52 10.87
N PRO A 304 -10.74 17.65 10.65
CA PRO A 304 -10.08 16.84 9.65
C PRO A 304 -10.32 15.37 9.95
N VAL A 305 -10.66 14.62 8.93
CA VAL A 305 -10.75 13.17 9.02
C VAL A 305 -9.33 12.67 9.28
N GLU A 306 -9.12 11.98 10.39
CA GLU A 306 -7.83 11.37 10.68
C GLU A 306 -7.50 10.39 9.55
N ASP A 307 -6.23 10.38 9.13
CA ASP A 307 -5.77 9.39 8.17
C ASP A 307 -6.09 8.02 8.78
N GLU A 308 -6.94 7.25 8.12
CA GLU A 308 -7.57 6.08 8.74
C GLU A 308 -6.59 4.94 8.97
N ALA A 309 -5.44 4.95 8.27
CA ALA A 309 -4.40 3.98 8.52
C ALA A 309 -3.81 4.18 9.93
N HIS A 310 -3.92 3.16 10.76
CA HIS A 310 -3.28 3.15 12.07
C HIS A 310 -1.83 2.71 11.93
N ILE A 311 -0.90 3.57 12.36
CA ILE A 311 0.53 3.23 12.40
C ILE A 311 0.86 2.69 13.78
N PHE A 312 1.31 1.44 13.83
CA PHE A 312 1.77 0.82 15.07
C PHE A 312 3.12 1.42 15.49
N THR A 313 3.14 2.02 16.66
CA THR A 313 4.36 2.53 17.30
C THR A 313 4.79 1.55 18.39
N GLY A 314 6.01 1.03 18.31
CA GLY A 314 6.53 0.01 19.21
C GLY A 314 6.46 -1.41 18.64
N ASN A 315 6.99 -2.37 19.38
CA ASN A 315 7.10 -3.76 18.94
C ASN A 315 5.89 -4.60 19.38
N ILE A 316 5.44 -5.48 18.51
CA ILE A 316 4.48 -6.55 18.82
C ILE A 316 5.29 -7.82 19.08
N GLU A 317 5.53 -8.11 20.35
CA GLU A 317 6.32 -9.28 20.74
C GLU A 317 5.44 -10.53 20.82
N PRO A 318 5.94 -11.71 20.38
CA PRO A 318 5.29 -13.00 20.64
C PRO A 318 5.02 -13.24 22.12
N GLN A 319 4.05 -14.10 22.45
CA GLN A 319 3.74 -14.46 23.85
C GLN A 319 4.95 -15.04 24.58
N PHE A 320 5.76 -15.82 23.89
CA PHE A 320 7.00 -16.40 24.36
C PHE A 320 7.99 -16.63 23.19
N PRO A 321 9.28 -16.62 23.45
CA PRO A 321 10.27 -16.85 22.40
C PRO A 321 10.27 -18.34 22.00
N GLY A 322 10.22 -18.60 20.69
CA GLY A 322 10.44 -19.92 20.12
C GLY A 322 11.92 -20.35 20.16
N GLY A 323 12.22 -21.58 19.75
CA GLY A 323 13.58 -22.07 19.57
C GLY A 323 14.40 -21.23 18.59
N LYS A 324 15.74 -21.39 18.60
CA LYS A 324 16.65 -20.70 17.65
C LYS A 324 16.30 -20.99 16.18
N TRP A 325 15.93 -22.24 15.92
CA TRP A 325 15.49 -22.73 14.62
C TRP A 325 13.99 -22.96 14.68
N VAL A 326 13.26 -22.31 13.79
CA VAL A 326 11.80 -22.34 13.75
C VAL A 326 11.30 -23.40 12.78
N TYR A 327 12.01 -23.60 11.68
CA TYR A 327 11.67 -24.59 10.68
C TYR A 327 12.91 -25.18 10.03
N GLU A 328 12.90 -26.48 9.74
CA GLU A 328 13.96 -27.19 9.03
C GLU A 328 13.34 -28.16 8.01
N ALA A 329 13.72 -28.02 6.75
CA ALA A 329 13.36 -28.89 5.65
C ALA A 329 14.62 -29.44 5.00
N LYS A 330 14.66 -30.76 4.74
CA LYS A 330 15.74 -31.43 4.02
C LYS A 330 15.17 -32.27 2.91
N GLU A 331 15.66 -32.05 1.68
CA GLU A 331 15.20 -32.72 0.47
C GLU A 331 13.68 -32.83 0.39
N LEU A 332 13.01 -31.75 0.82
CA LEU A 332 11.56 -31.68 0.94
C LEU A 332 10.94 -31.62 -0.44
N LYS A 333 10.14 -32.64 -0.80
CA LYS A 333 9.31 -32.65 -2.00
C LYS A 333 7.87 -32.41 -1.62
N ILE A 334 7.31 -31.33 -2.15
CA ILE A 334 5.93 -30.93 -1.93
C ILE A 334 5.10 -31.15 -3.18
N GLY A 335 3.82 -31.43 -3.02
CA GLY A 335 2.89 -31.64 -4.13
C GLY A 335 1.60 -32.29 -3.70
N TYR A 336 0.82 -32.76 -4.69
CA TYR A 336 -0.47 -33.44 -4.49
C TYR A 336 -0.50 -34.78 -5.28
N ASP A 337 -1.21 -35.74 -4.75
CA ASP A 337 -1.49 -37.03 -5.41
C ASP A 337 -0.25 -37.74 -5.97
N GLY A 338 0.89 -37.64 -5.23
CA GLY A 338 2.14 -38.24 -5.62
C GLY A 338 2.93 -37.49 -6.70
N ARG A 339 2.40 -36.37 -7.22
CA ARG A 339 3.12 -35.49 -8.17
C ARG A 339 3.88 -34.44 -7.40
N ALA A 340 5.21 -34.49 -7.49
CA ALA A 340 6.06 -33.45 -6.91
C ALA A 340 5.95 -32.17 -7.73
N LEU A 341 5.70 -31.05 -7.06
CA LEU A 341 5.72 -29.71 -7.64
C LEU A 341 7.08 -29.06 -7.49
N LEU A 342 7.68 -29.18 -6.30
CA LEU A 342 8.94 -28.53 -5.95
C LEU A 342 9.77 -29.40 -5.01
N GLU A 343 11.09 -29.22 -5.07
CA GLU A 343 12.06 -29.78 -4.14
C GLU A 343 12.89 -28.67 -3.53
N LEU A 344 13.03 -28.68 -2.20
CA LEU A 344 13.81 -27.65 -1.50
C LEU A 344 14.42 -28.15 -0.19
N SER A 345 15.53 -27.53 0.18
CA SER A 345 16.10 -27.63 1.52
C SER A 345 16.23 -26.23 2.10
N LEU A 346 15.69 -26.01 3.29
CA LEU A 346 15.60 -24.67 3.90
C LEU A 346 15.67 -24.78 5.41
N ARG A 347 16.26 -23.77 6.04
CA ARG A 347 16.27 -23.61 7.49
C ARG A 347 15.95 -22.17 7.88
N ILE A 348 14.91 -22.00 8.69
CA ILE A 348 14.40 -20.69 9.11
C ILE A 348 14.79 -20.42 10.56
N ARG A 349 15.42 -19.27 10.80
CA ARG A 349 15.77 -18.80 12.15
C ARG A 349 14.62 -17.98 12.75
N ARG A 350 14.58 -17.96 14.07
CA ARG A 350 13.68 -17.08 14.82
C ARG A 350 13.89 -15.62 14.42
N GLY A 351 12.78 -14.91 14.25
CA GLY A 351 12.75 -13.48 13.94
C GLY A 351 12.86 -13.14 12.45
N GLN A 352 13.14 -14.11 11.56
CA GLN A 352 13.18 -13.87 10.12
C GLN A 352 11.77 -13.69 9.54
N LYS A 353 11.61 -12.73 8.65
CA LYS A 353 10.39 -12.50 7.86
C LYS A 353 10.70 -12.80 6.40
N ILE A 354 10.18 -13.93 5.92
CA ILE A 354 10.50 -14.47 4.60
C ILE A 354 9.27 -14.36 3.70
N ALA A 355 9.39 -13.62 2.60
CA ALA A 355 8.39 -13.59 1.54
C ALA A 355 8.64 -14.71 0.53
N VAL A 356 7.60 -15.44 0.15
CA VAL A 356 7.61 -16.43 -0.92
C VAL A 356 7.04 -15.85 -2.18
N ILE A 357 7.81 -15.76 -3.25
CA ILE A 357 7.40 -15.22 -4.54
C ILE A 357 7.59 -16.26 -5.65
N GLY A 358 6.84 -16.12 -6.73
CA GLY A 358 6.88 -17.01 -7.89
C GLY A 358 5.57 -17.00 -8.66
N ASP A 359 5.54 -17.67 -9.80
CA ASP A 359 4.40 -17.72 -10.70
C ASP A 359 3.18 -18.41 -10.05
N ASN A 360 1.99 -18.15 -10.56
CA ASN A 360 0.78 -18.80 -10.05
C ASN A 360 0.81 -20.31 -10.38
N GLY A 361 0.28 -21.12 -9.46
CA GLY A 361 0.26 -22.59 -9.62
C GLY A 361 1.58 -23.32 -9.33
N ILE A 362 2.69 -22.60 -9.04
CA ILE A 362 4.00 -23.21 -8.82
C ILE A 362 4.13 -23.97 -7.48
N GLY A 363 3.16 -23.84 -6.57
CA GLY A 363 3.15 -24.58 -5.30
C GLY A 363 3.42 -23.72 -4.05
N LYS A 364 3.34 -22.39 -4.13
CA LYS A 364 3.55 -21.47 -2.98
C LYS A 364 2.63 -21.80 -1.80
N SER A 365 1.32 -21.84 -2.02
CA SER A 365 0.33 -22.19 -0.99
C SER A 365 0.49 -23.61 -0.47
N THR A 366 0.89 -24.56 -1.34
CA THR A 366 1.18 -25.93 -0.95
C THR A 366 2.37 -25.98 0.01
N PHE A 367 3.40 -25.20 -0.25
CA PHE A 367 4.55 -25.06 0.65
C PHE A 367 4.13 -24.51 2.01
N LEU A 368 3.37 -23.42 2.05
CA LEU A 368 2.87 -22.86 3.32
C LEU A 368 2.03 -23.86 4.10
N LYS A 369 1.15 -24.60 3.44
CA LYS A 369 0.33 -25.66 4.08
C LYS A 369 1.19 -26.81 4.60
N THR A 370 2.27 -27.18 3.88
CA THR A 370 3.20 -28.21 4.34
C THR A 370 4.01 -27.73 5.55
N VAL A 371 4.47 -26.46 5.58
CA VAL A 371 5.14 -25.87 6.75
C VAL A 371 4.19 -25.79 7.94
N ALA A 372 2.91 -25.45 7.72
CA ALA A 372 1.89 -25.44 8.76
C ALA A 372 1.49 -26.84 9.27
N GLY A 373 1.95 -27.91 8.60
CA GLY A 373 1.59 -29.29 8.94
C GLY A 373 0.20 -29.73 8.47
N LEU A 374 -0.45 -28.94 7.62
CA LEU A 374 -1.79 -29.22 7.07
C LEU A 374 -1.76 -30.24 5.93
N ILE A 375 -0.64 -30.31 5.20
CA ILE A 375 -0.42 -31.25 4.11
C ILE A 375 0.91 -31.98 4.38
N PRO A 376 0.95 -33.33 4.34
CA PRO A 376 2.19 -34.08 4.51
C PRO A 376 3.09 -33.89 3.28
N PRO A 377 4.42 -33.90 3.45
CA PRO A 377 5.35 -33.91 2.33
C PRO A 377 5.29 -35.23 1.57
N ILE A 378 5.58 -35.21 0.26
CA ILE A 378 5.68 -36.40 -0.57
C ILE A 378 6.97 -37.17 -0.22
N LYS A 379 8.08 -36.46 -0.02
CA LYS A 379 9.39 -37.03 0.32
C LYS A 379 10.20 -36.01 1.13
N GLY A 380 11.23 -36.49 1.84
CA GLY A 380 12.09 -35.63 2.64
C GLY A 380 11.55 -35.42 4.05
N THR A 381 12.12 -34.46 4.76
CA THR A 381 11.74 -34.13 6.13
C THR A 381 11.26 -32.68 6.22
N SER A 382 10.14 -32.47 6.95
CA SER A 382 9.59 -31.17 7.31
C SER A 382 9.43 -31.16 8.83
N GLN A 383 10.17 -30.34 9.53
CA GLN A 383 10.16 -30.29 10.99
C GLN A 383 10.01 -28.86 11.50
N LEU A 384 9.01 -28.64 12.34
CA LEU A 384 8.89 -27.44 13.15
C LEU A 384 9.85 -27.50 14.33
N GLY A 385 10.40 -26.36 14.71
CA GLY A 385 11.24 -26.20 15.89
C GLY A 385 10.50 -26.43 17.21
N SER A 386 11.22 -26.32 18.31
CA SER A 386 10.64 -26.47 19.64
C SER A 386 9.95 -25.17 20.10
N ASN A 387 8.95 -25.33 20.97
CA ASN A 387 8.24 -24.21 21.62
C ASN A 387 7.64 -23.21 20.63
N LEU A 388 6.89 -23.71 19.63
CA LEU A 388 6.25 -22.88 18.63
C LEU A 388 4.74 -22.78 18.85
N LEU A 389 4.24 -21.54 18.80
CA LEU A 389 2.84 -21.21 18.63
C LEU A 389 2.65 -20.72 17.19
N VAL A 390 2.04 -21.57 16.38
CA VAL A 390 1.85 -21.28 14.94
C VAL A 390 0.53 -20.57 14.74
N GLY A 391 0.58 -19.43 14.06
CA GLY A 391 -0.58 -18.73 13.55
C GLY A 391 -0.65 -18.91 12.03
N TYR A 392 -1.73 -19.48 11.52
CA TYR A 392 -1.94 -19.72 10.10
C TYR A 392 -3.10 -18.89 9.56
N PHE A 393 -2.91 -18.28 8.39
CA PHE A 393 -3.92 -17.54 7.67
C PHE A 393 -3.91 -17.92 6.19
N ASP A 394 -5.07 -18.25 5.65
CA ASP A 394 -5.31 -18.38 4.22
C ASP A 394 -6.67 -17.75 3.84
N GLN A 395 -6.99 -17.76 2.54
CA GLN A 395 -8.26 -17.22 2.05
C GLN A 395 -9.50 -17.96 2.63
N GLN A 396 -9.37 -19.24 2.98
CA GLN A 396 -10.46 -20.00 3.60
C GLN A 396 -10.68 -19.60 5.05
N SER A 397 -9.59 -19.29 5.77
CA SER A 397 -9.66 -18.77 7.14
C SER A 397 -10.44 -17.46 7.24
N ALA A 398 -10.49 -16.69 6.15
CA ALA A 398 -11.27 -15.46 6.04
C ALA A 398 -12.77 -15.67 5.79
N LEU A 399 -13.22 -16.90 5.55
CA LEU A 399 -14.64 -17.22 5.33
C LEU A 399 -15.43 -17.39 6.64
N ILE A 400 -15.05 -16.64 7.68
CA ILE A 400 -15.82 -16.64 8.93
C ILE A 400 -17.22 -16.11 8.68
N ASP A 401 -18.22 -16.81 9.23
CA ASP A 401 -19.60 -16.38 9.24
C ASP A 401 -20.23 -16.61 10.61
N SER A 402 -20.81 -15.57 11.16
CA SER A 402 -21.43 -15.58 12.48
C SER A 402 -22.42 -14.43 12.63
N ASP A 403 -23.49 -14.66 13.35
CA ASP A 403 -24.44 -13.61 13.71
C ASP A 403 -23.97 -12.71 14.87
N LYS A 404 -22.84 -13.06 15.50
CA LYS A 404 -22.23 -12.27 16.57
C LYS A 404 -21.71 -10.94 16.01
N THR A 405 -21.65 -9.94 16.88
CA THR A 405 -20.95 -8.70 16.53
C THR A 405 -19.42 -8.92 16.54
N VAL A 406 -18.69 -8.10 15.79
CA VAL A 406 -17.21 -8.11 15.80
C VAL A 406 -16.67 -8.02 17.23
N ARG A 407 -17.26 -7.15 18.05
CA ARG A 407 -16.89 -6.97 19.45
C ARG A 407 -17.10 -8.23 20.27
N ASP A 408 -18.29 -8.84 20.17
CA ASP A 408 -18.65 -9.99 21.02
C ASP A 408 -17.84 -11.22 20.64
N HIS A 409 -17.58 -11.41 19.34
CA HIS A 409 -16.69 -12.46 18.84
C HIS A 409 -15.25 -12.28 19.36
N PHE A 410 -14.71 -11.06 19.26
CA PHE A 410 -13.35 -10.77 19.73
C PHE A 410 -13.21 -10.92 21.26
N HIS A 411 -14.26 -10.56 22.01
CA HIS A 411 -14.29 -10.76 23.47
C HIS A 411 -14.31 -12.24 23.86
N GLU A 412 -15.00 -13.08 23.08
CA GLU A 412 -15.02 -14.53 23.31
C GLU A 412 -13.65 -15.17 23.08
N LEU A 413 -12.92 -14.72 22.05
CA LEU A 413 -11.56 -15.20 21.78
C LEU A 413 -10.53 -14.70 22.79
N PHE A 414 -10.73 -13.50 23.33
CA PHE A 414 -9.81 -12.84 24.27
C PHE A 414 -10.52 -12.37 25.53
N PRO A 415 -11.05 -13.30 26.36
CA PRO A 415 -11.86 -12.95 27.56
C PRO A 415 -11.06 -12.21 28.63
N ALA A 416 -9.74 -12.31 28.59
CA ALA A 416 -8.84 -11.60 29.52
C ALA A 416 -8.71 -10.10 29.20
N LEU A 417 -9.14 -9.64 28.02
CA LEU A 417 -9.08 -8.23 27.66
C LEU A 417 -10.22 -7.45 28.31
N VAL A 418 -9.88 -6.38 29.03
CA VAL A 418 -10.87 -5.44 29.55
C VAL A 418 -11.55 -4.71 28.36
N GLU A 419 -12.83 -4.41 28.48
CA GLU A 419 -13.65 -3.76 27.42
C GLU A 419 -12.97 -2.53 26.79
N LYS A 420 -12.28 -1.72 27.58
CA LYS A 420 -11.53 -0.55 27.09
C LYS A 420 -10.39 -0.94 26.17
N ASP A 421 -9.63 -1.96 26.54
CA ASP A 421 -8.47 -2.43 25.77
C ASP A 421 -8.92 -3.19 24.51
N LEU A 422 -10.01 -3.95 24.62
CA LEU A 422 -10.66 -4.59 23.49
C LEU A 422 -11.07 -3.57 22.43
N ARG A 423 -11.78 -2.50 22.82
CA ARG A 423 -12.17 -1.42 21.89
C ARG A 423 -10.97 -0.69 21.29
N LYS A 424 -9.92 -0.49 22.10
CA LYS A 424 -8.65 0.10 21.61
C LYS A 424 -8.01 -0.81 20.56
N THR A 425 -7.90 -2.10 20.83
CA THR A 425 -7.34 -3.10 19.91
C THR A 425 -8.15 -3.17 18.63
N LEU A 426 -9.47 -3.30 18.70
CA LEU A 426 -10.34 -3.28 17.53
C LEU A 426 -10.19 -1.97 16.72
N GLY A 427 -10.07 -0.83 17.41
CA GLY A 427 -9.83 0.47 16.78
C GLY A 427 -8.51 0.53 16.00
N MET A 428 -7.44 -0.09 16.54
CA MET A 428 -6.13 -0.17 15.84
C MET A 428 -6.22 -0.93 14.52
N TYR A 429 -7.15 -1.88 14.40
CA TYR A 429 -7.42 -2.62 13.17
C TYR A 429 -8.62 -2.09 12.38
N LEU A 430 -8.97 -0.81 12.55
CA LEU A 430 -10.05 -0.12 11.85
C LEU A 430 -11.47 -0.66 12.13
N PHE A 431 -11.68 -1.33 13.26
CA PHE A 431 -12.99 -1.72 13.80
C PHE A 431 -13.43 -0.79 14.93
N GLY A 432 -13.18 0.53 14.80
CA GLY A 432 -13.60 1.53 15.80
C GLY A 432 -15.08 1.93 15.65
N GLY A 433 -15.66 2.46 16.74
CA GLY A 433 -17.00 3.04 16.74
C GLY A 433 -18.10 2.07 16.31
N ALA A 434 -18.91 2.46 15.33
CA ALA A 434 -20.02 1.67 14.79
C ALA A 434 -19.57 0.35 14.13
N ASN A 435 -18.34 0.28 13.62
CA ASN A 435 -17.84 -0.93 12.96
C ASN A 435 -17.67 -2.10 13.93
N ALA A 436 -17.37 -1.84 15.20
CA ALA A 436 -17.28 -2.89 16.24
C ALA A 436 -18.64 -3.56 16.52
N SER A 437 -19.74 -2.89 16.24
CA SER A 437 -21.11 -3.40 16.44
C SER A 437 -21.70 -4.06 15.20
N LYS A 438 -21.00 -4.08 14.05
CA LYS A 438 -21.44 -4.81 12.86
C LYS A 438 -21.44 -6.31 13.14
N ARG A 439 -22.40 -7.04 12.54
CA ARG A 439 -22.40 -8.51 12.56
C ARG A 439 -21.33 -9.02 11.59
N ILE A 440 -20.67 -10.12 11.93
CA ILE A 440 -19.63 -10.73 11.09
C ILE A 440 -20.21 -11.15 9.73
N SER A 441 -21.46 -11.67 9.71
CA SER A 441 -22.15 -12.02 8.48
C SER A 441 -22.33 -10.84 7.49
N SER A 442 -22.39 -9.60 8.01
CA SER A 442 -22.53 -8.39 7.19
C SER A 442 -21.21 -7.77 6.73
N LEU A 443 -20.07 -8.31 7.16
CA LEU A 443 -18.76 -7.81 6.77
C LEU A 443 -18.42 -8.21 5.33
N SER A 444 -17.75 -7.31 4.61
CA SER A 444 -17.13 -7.63 3.32
C SER A 444 -15.98 -8.64 3.49
N GLY A 445 -15.60 -9.33 2.41
CA GLY A 445 -14.48 -10.28 2.44
C GLY A 445 -13.19 -9.66 2.99
N GLY A 446 -12.84 -8.44 2.57
CA GLY A 446 -11.67 -7.73 3.08
C GLY A 446 -11.78 -7.32 4.56
N GLU A 447 -12.99 -6.99 5.06
CA GLU A 447 -13.22 -6.75 6.49
C GLU A 447 -13.11 -8.05 7.30
N LYS A 448 -13.61 -9.17 6.80
CA LYS A 448 -13.46 -10.51 7.42
C LYS A 448 -11.99 -10.91 7.51
N SER A 449 -11.23 -10.80 6.42
CA SER A 449 -9.78 -11.06 6.40
C SER A 449 -9.03 -10.20 7.42
N ARG A 450 -9.35 -8.92 7.49
CA ARG A 450 -8.75 -7.99 8.47
C ARG A 450 -9.07 -8.36 9.91
N LEU A 451 -10.30 -8.84 10.18
CA LEU A 451 -10.68 -9.31 11.51
C LEU A 451 -9.85 -10.53 11.94
N VAL A 452 -9.75 -11.55 11.08
CA VAL A 452 -8.96 -12.76 11.36
C VAL A 452 -7.47 -12.41 11.57
N LEU A 453 -6.92 -11.50 10.79
CA LEU A 453 -5.53 -11.03 10.97
C LEU A 453 -5.35 -10.24 12.27
N ALA A 454 -6.36 -9.46 12.69
CA ALA A 454 -6.36 -8.79 13.98
C ALA A 454 -6.38 -9.79 15.16
N GLU A 455 -7.16 -10.85 15.03
CA GLU A 455 -7.20 -11.96 16.00
C GLU A 455 -5.83 -12.65 16.10
N LEU A 456 -5.24 -12.97 14.94
CA LEU A 456 -3.95 -13.63 14.85
C LEU A 456 -2.83 -12.77 15.48
N LEU A 457 -2.78 -11.48 15.15
CA LEU A 457 -1.80 -10.55 15.73
C LEU A 457 -2.02 -10.32 17.24
N THR A 458 -3.28 -10.30 17.68
CA THR A 458 -3.61 -10.19 19.12
C THR A 458 -3.23 -11.45 19.88
N GLY A 459 -3.34 -12.63 19.25
CA GLY A 459 -2.88 -13.90 19.78
C GLY A 459 -1.36 -14.02 19.89
N ARG A 460 -0.61 -13.13 19.27
CA ARG A 460 0.86 -13.02 19.32
C ARG A 460 1.60 -14.37 19.19
N PRO A 461 1.34 -15.17 18.14
CA PRO A 461 2.10 -16.39 17.89
C PRO A 461 3.58 -16.06 17.65
N ASN A 462 4.47 -17.03 17.76
CA ASN A 462 5.90 -16.82 17.48
C ASN A 462 6.32 -17.27 16.07
N LEU A 463 5.44 -17.97 15.34
CA LEU A 463 5.54 -18.25 13.91
C LEU A 463 4.21 -17.89 13.24
N MET A 464 4.21 -16.95 12.31
CA MET A 464 3.08 -16.64 11.44
C MET A 464 3.32 -17.20 10.04
N ILE A 465 2.32 -17.87 9.49
CA ILE A 465 2.29 -18.39 8.13
C ILE A 465 1.07 -17.77 7.44
N LEU A 466 1.31 -16.94 6.41
CA LEU A 466 0.26 -16.12 5.80
C LEU A 466 0.21 -16.36 4.28
N ASP A 467 -0.95 -16.73 3.77
CA ASP A 467 -1.20 -16.88 2.33
C ASP A 467 -2.05 -15.73 1.82
N GLU A 468 -1.44 -14.81 1.05
CA GLU A 468 -2.06 -13.62 0.47
C GLU A 468 -2.84 -12.76 1.48
N PRO A 469 -2.20 -12.28 2.58
CA PRO A 469 -2.92 -11.62 3.67
C PRO A 469 -3.50 -10.26 3.29
N THR A 470 -3.02 -9.63 2.23
CA THR A 470 -3.45 -8.28 1.79
C THR A 470 -4.49 -8.28 0.67
N ASN A 471 -4.92 -9.46 0.19
CA ASN A 471 -5.90 -9.57 -0.88
C ASN A 471 -7.27 -9.00 -0.48
N HIS A 472 -7.95 -8.35 -1.43
CA HIS A 472 -9.28 -7.75 -1.29
C HIS A 472 -9.37 -6.64 -0.22
N MET A 473 -8.24 -6.14 0.27
CA MET A 473 -8.20 -5.06 1.25
C MET A 473 -8.02 -3.71 0.57
N ASP A 474 -8.69 -2.70 1.13
CA ASP A 474 -8.46 -1.31 0.73
C ASP A 474 -7.09 -0.81 1.25
N ILE A 475 -6.61 0.28 0.65
CA ILE A 475 -5.28 0.80 0.92
C ILE A 475 -5.07 1.15 2.42
N PRO A 476 -6.02 1.80 3.14
CA PRO A 476 -5.84 2.07 4.56
C PRO A 476 -5.71 0.79 5.42
N ALA A 477 -6.45 -0.27 5.06
CA ALA A 477 -6.32 -1.56 5.75
C ALA A 477 -4.96 -2.20 5.48
N LYS A 478 -4.48 -2.17 4.24
CA LYS A 478 -3.13 -2.63 3.87
C LYS A 478 -2.05 -1.89 4.65
N GLU A 479 -2.07 -0.55 4.67
CA GLU A 479 -1.10 0.27 5.40
C GLU A 479 -1.11 -0.03 6.91
N THR A 480 -2.29 -0.23 7.50
CA THR A 480 -2.41 -0.62 8.92
C THR A 480 -1.77 -1.96 9.19
N LEU A 481 -2.06 -2.98 8.37
CA LEU A 481 -1.50 -4.32 8.55
C LEU A 481 0.00 -4.36 8.27
N GLU A 482 0.48 -3.65 7.25
CA GLU A 482 1.92 -3.50 6.98
C GLU A 482 2.66 -2.95 8.20
N SER A 483 2.12 -1.89 8.79
CA SER A 483 2.67 -1.31 10.01
C SER A 483 2.67 -2.31 11.17
N ALA A 484 1.60 -3.09 11.34
CA ALA A 484 1.50 -4.11 12.38
C ALA A 484 2.50 -5.25 12.16
N PHE A 485 2.60 -5.77 10.93
CA PHE A 485 3.54 -6.83 10.59
C PHE A 485 5.00 -6.36 10.64
N LYS A 486 5.27 -5.10 10.31
CA LYS A 486 6.60 -4.50 10.50
C LYS A 486 6.96 -4.44 11.98
N ALA A 487 6.02 -4.04 12.84
CA ALA A 487 6.18 -3.98 14.29
C ALA A 487 6.28 -5.35 14.96
N TYR A 488 5.81 -6.42 14.32
CA TYR A 488 5.89 -7.78 14.85
C TYR A 488 7.32 -8.31 14.81
N THR A 489 7.81 -8.80 15.97
CA THR A 489 9.20 -9.26 16.13
C THR A 489 9.38 -10.79 16.04
N GLY A 490 8.29 -11.53 15.86
CA GLY A 490 8.34 -12.99 15.66
C GLY A 490 8.75 -13.39 14.25
N THR A 491 8.77 -14.69 13.99
CA THR A 491 9.08 -15.27 12.68
C THR A 491 7.85 -15.22 11.77
N MET A 492 8.05 -14.88 10.52
CA MET A 492 6.97 -14.82 9.54
C MET A 492 7.37 -15.46 8.22
N LEU A 493 6.50 -16.31 7.68
CA LEU A 493 6.60 -16.85 6.34
C LEU A 493 5.31 -16.51 5.59
N PHE A 494 5.41 -15.80 4.47
CA PHE A 494 4.23 -15.33 3.78
C PHE A 494 4.36 -15.34 2.26
N VAL A 495 3.24 -15.58 1.59
CA VAL A 495 3.07 -15.37 0.15
C VAL A 495 2.35 -14.05 -0.04
N SER A 496 2.82 -13.21 -0.93
CA SER A 496 2.09 -12.03 -1.38
C SER A 496 2.48 -11.61 -2.79
N HIS A 497 1.54 -11.06 -3.52
CA HIS A 497 1.75 -10.37 -4.79
C HIS A 497 1.85 -8.84 -4.62
N ASP A 498 1.63 -8.33 -3.40
CA ASP A 498 1.76 -6.91 -3.08
C ASP A 498 3.22 -6.51 -2.89
N ARG A 499 3.80 -5.86 -3.89
CA ARG A 499 5.21 -5.43 -3.90
C ARG A 499 5.55 -4.47 -2.76
N TYR A 500 4.63 -3.58 -2.38
CA TYR A 500 4.80 -2.68 -1.23
C TYR A 500 4.84 -3.45 0.09
N PHE A 501 3.95 -4.41 0.26
CA PHE A 501 3.93 -5.26 1.44
C PHE A 501 5.23 -6.06 1.59
N ILE A 502 5.68 -6.72 0.51
CA ILE A 502 6.94 -7.46 0.52
C ILE A 502 8.11 -6.55 0.89
N LYS A 503 8.23 -5.38 0.23
CA LYS A 503 9.29 -4.40 0.48
C LYS A 503 9.34 -3.90 1.92
N GLN A 504 8.18 -3.70 2.57
CA GLN A 504 8.10 -3.15 3.93
C GLN A 504 8.30 -4.20 5.03
N VAL A 505 7.98 -5.47 4.76
CA VAL A 505 7.88 -6.51 5.78
C VAL A 505 8.96 -7.58 5.66
N ALA A 506 9.37 -7.93 4.42
CA ALA A 506 10.30 -9.04 4.20
C ALA A 506 11.76 -8.65 4.44
N ASP A 507 12.46 -9.45 5.24
CA ASP A 507 13.90 -9.38 5.40
C ASP A 507 14.61 -10.23 4.32
N ALA A 508 13.99 -11.33 3.89
CA ALA A 508 14.50 -12.24 2.90
C ALA A 508 13.39 -12.74 1.96
N ILE A 509 13.79 -13.28 0.82
CA ILE A 509 12.86 -13.73 -0.21
C ILE A 509 13.18 -15.18 -0.57
N LEU A 510 12.14 -15.99 -0.74
CA LEU A 510 12.19 -17.33 -1.29
C LEU A 510 11.56 -17.30 -2.67
N VAL A 511 12.38 -17.42 -3.70
CA VAL A 511 11.95 -17.38 -5.10
C VAL A 511 11.66 -18.77 -5.60
N PHE A 512 10.43 -19.03 -6.03
CA PHE A 512 9.99 -20.28 -6.62
C PHE A 512 10.04 -20.17 -8.14
N GLU A 513 10.88 -21.00 -8.77
CA GLU A 513 10.97 -21.19 -10.22
C GLU A 513 10.59 -22.65 -10.57
N LYS A 514 10.31 -22.93 -11.86
CA LYS A 514 9.82 -24.26 -12.29
C LYS A 514 10.68 -25.44 -11.79
N ASP A 515 12.00 -25.25 -11.72
CA ASP A 515 12.92 -26.35 -11.42
C ASP A 515 13.74 -26.16 -10.14
N LYS A 516 13.66 -24.98 -9.50
CA LYS A 516 14.42 -24.70 -8.29
C LYS A 516 13.77 -23.67 -7.39
N VAL A 517 14.15 -23.73 -6.12
CA VAL A 517 13.81 -22.73 -5.12
C VAL A 517 15.09 -22.03 -4.68
N MET A 518 15.08 -20.72 -4.73
CA MET A 518 16.22 -19.88 -4.42
C MET A 518 15.93 -19.03 -3.18
N TYR A 519 16.79 -19.10 -2.17
CA TYR A 519 16.72 -18.25 -0.99
C TYR A 519 17.57 -17.00 -1.22
N TYR A 520 16.97 -15.81 -1.07
CA TYR A 520 17.63 -14.52 -1.28
C TYR A 520 17.56 -13.67 -0.02
N PRO A 521 18.68 -13.44 0.69
CA PRO A 521 18.70 -12.84 2.03
C PRO A 521 18.76 -11.32 2.07
N PHE A 522 18.77 -10.63 0.92
CA PHE A 522 19.07 -9.20 0.85
C PHE A 522 17.86 -8.29 0.69
N GLY A 523 16.63 -8.80 0.89
CA GLY A 523 15.40 -8.05 0.74
C GLY A 523 14.98 -7.79 -0.71
N TYR A 524 13.77 -7.18 -0.85
CA TYR A 524 13.08 -7.08 -2.14
C TYR A 524 13.72 -6.10 -3.12
N ASP A 525 14.13 -4.92 -2.66
CA ASP A 525 14.69 -3.88 -3.54
C ASP A 525 16.00 -4.34 -4.19
N HIS A 526 16.84 -5.00 -3.40
CA HIS A 526 18.09 -5.53 -3.91
C HIS A 526 17.85 -6.67 -4.91
N TYR A 527 16.90 -7.57 -4.62
CA TYR A 527 16.50 -8.64 -5.55
C TYR A 527 16.05 -8.08 -6.90
N ILE A 528 15.14 -7.09 -6.91
CA ILE A 528 14.66 -6.48 -8.16
C ILE A 528 15.77 -5.73 -8.90
N SER A 529 16.65 -5.02 -8.21
CA SER A 529 17.79 -4.33 -8.82
C SER A 529 18.73 -5.31 -9.52
N ARG A 530 18.98 -6.46 -8.89
CA ARG A 530 19.82 -7.54 -9.47
C ARG A 530 19.15 -8.24 -10.64
N LEU A 531 17.83 -8.48 -10.53
CA LEU A 531 17.05 -9.08 -11.62
C LEU A 531 17.10 -8.21 -12.88
N LYS A 532 16.87 -6.90 -12.73
CA LYS A 532 16.95 -5.92 -13.82
C LYS A 532 18.35 -5.85 -14.43
N ALA A 533 19.38 -5.75 -13.60
CA ALA A 533 20.77 -5.73 -14.08
C ALA A 533 21.18 -7.03 -14.81
N SER A 534 20.61 -8.17 -14.40
CA SER A 534 20.83 -9.46 -15.09
C SER A 534 20.14 -9.49 -16.45
N GLN A 535 18.92 -8.97 -16.56
CA GLN A 535 18.17 -8.90 -17.82
C GLN A 535 18.83 -7.95 -18.83
N ASP A 536 19.37 -6.83 -18.36
CA ASP A 536 20.09 -5.84 -19.19
C ASP A 536 21.49 -6.31 -19.61
N GLY A 537 21.93 -7.51 -19.18
CA GLY A 537 23.26 -8.07 -19.48
C GLY A 537 24.42 -7.29 -18.85
N ASN A 538 24.14 -6.37 -17.94
CA ASN A 538 25.12 -5.48 -17.33
C ASN A 538 25.86 -6.10 -16.13
N LEU A 539 25.44 -7.26 -15.65
CA LEU A 539 26.10 -7.94 -14.54
C LEU A 539 27.22 -8.85 -15.07
N PRO A 540 28.49 -8.66 -14.66
CA PRO A 540 29.54 -9.60 -15.00
C PRO A 540 29.20 -11.03 -14.53
N ALA A 541 29.47 -12.03 -15.36
CA ALA A 541 29.16 -13.42 -15.08
C ALA A 541 29.77 -13.91 -13.73
N LEU A 542 30.91 -13.36 -13.36
CA LEU A 542 31.57 -13.63 -12.08
C LEU A 542 30.77 -13.14 -10.88
N MET A 543 30.15 -11.95 -10.95
CA MET A 543 29.28 -11.45 -9.89
C MET A 543 27.99 -12.26 -9.75
N GLN A 544 27.41 -12.69 -10.87
CA GLN A 544 26.25 -13.58 -10.86
C GLN A 544 26.57 -14.92 -10.20
N ALA A 545 27.74 -15.49 -10.52
CA ALA A 545 28.21 -16.75 -9.91
C ALA A 545 28.49 -16.59 -8.40
N LYS A 546 29.12 -15.48 -7.98
CA LYS A 546 29.37 -15.20 -6.55
C LYS A 546 28.06 -14.97 -5.78
N ASP A 547 27.09 -14.21 -6.33
CA ASP A 547 25.78 -14.02 -5.71
C ASP A 547 25.03 -15.35 -5.58
N ALA A 548 25.06 -16.21 -6.60
CA ALA A 548 24.45 -17.54 -6.58
C ALA A 548 25.09 -18.45 -5.53
N ALA A 549 26.40 -18.48 -5.47
CA ALA A 549 27.13 -19.29 -4.48
C ALA A 549 26.89 -18.82 -3.05
N MET A 550 26.81 -17.49 -2.83
CA MET A 550 26.51 -16.92 -1.52
C MET A 550 25.06 -17.21 -1.09
N VAL A 551 24.09 -17.13 -2.00
CA VAL A 551 22.70 -17.49 -1.74
C VAL A 551 22.59 -18.97 -1.41
N GLU A 552 23.28 -19.84 -2.15
CA GLU A 552 23.31 -21.27 -1.92
C GLU A 552 23.95 -21.62 -0.55
N ALA A 553 25.05 -20.97 -0.21
CA ALA A 553 25.72 -21.14 1.09
C ALA A 553 24.83 -20.72 2.27
N LEU A 554 24.08 -19.62 2.13
CA LEU A 554 23.14 -19.14 3.16
C LEU A 554 21.87 -20.02 3.26
N ALA A 555 21.41 -20.60 2.15
CA ALA A 555 20.28 -21.52 2.12
C ALA A 555 20.64 -22.93 2.61
N ALA A 556 21.93 -23.32 2.52
CA ALA A 556 22.40 -24.65 2.92
C ALA A 556 22.06 -24.94 4.39
N VAL A 557 21.41 -26.08 4.63
CA VAL A 557 21.16 -26.57 5.97
C VAL A 557 22.49 -27.08 6.56
N PRO A 558 23.01 -26.44 7.63
CA PRO A 558 24.27 -26.90 8.21
C PRO A 558 24.13 -28.36 8.63
N LYS A 559 25.07 -29.21 8.21
CA LYS A 559 25.13 -30.60 8.70
C LYS A 559 25.14 -30.53 10.23
N ARG A 560 24.24 -31.24 10.90
CA ARG A 560 24.31 -31.44 12.35
C ARG A 560 25.61 -32.12 12.64
N GLU A 561 26.65 -31.39 12.98
CA GLU A 561 27.79 -31.94 13.68
C GLU A 561 27.27 -32.29 15.08
N ARG A 562 27.29 -33.59 15.42
CA ARG A 562 27.19 -34.03 16.81
C ARG A 562 28.19 -33.18 17.58
N HIS A 563 27.82 -32.64 18.72
CA HIS A 563 28.75 -32.10 19.73
C HIS A 563 29.60 -33.24 20.28
N GLU A 564 30.45 -33.79 19.47
CA GLU A 564 31.77 -34.26 19.92
C GLU A 564 32.56 -32.95 20.06
N THR A 565 33.15 -32.73 21.20
CA THR A 565 34.13 -31.68 21.45
C THR A 565 35.27 -31.89 20.42
N ARG A 566 35.05 -31.33 19.21
CA ARG A 566 36.03 -31.33 18.16
C ARG A 566 37.12 -30.36 18.61
N GLN A 567 38.30 -30.91 18.91
CA GLN A 567 39.47 -30.05 18.97
C GLN A 567 39.62 -29.43 17.59
N LEU A 568 39.44 -28.11 17.50
CA LEU A 568 39.71 -27.32 16.31
C LEU A 568 41.11 -27.66 15.83
N SER A 569 41.30 -27.89 14.54
CA SER A 569 42.64 -27.98 13.97
C SER A 569 43.37 -26.65 14.25
N ALA A 570 44.69 -26.68 14.29
CA ALA A 570 45.51 -25.50 14.53
C ALA A 570 45.15 -24.37 13.53
N ASP A 571 44.82 -24.74 12.29
CA ASP A 571 44.45 -23.82 11.23
C ASP A 571 43.06 -23.22 11.44
N GLU A 572 42.05 -24.01 11.87
CA GLU A 572 40.72 -23.51 12.21
C GLU A 572 40.77 -22.60 13.44
N ALA A 573 41.54 -22.93 14.46
CA ALA A 573 41.71 -22.08 15.64
C ALA A 573 42.44 -20.76 15.30
N TYR A 574 43.39 -20.78 14.38
CA TYR A 574 44.07 -19.60 13.88
C TYR A 574 43.14 -18.71 13.08
N LEU A 575 42.28 -19.31 12.23
CA LEU A 575 41.25 -18.56 11.46
C LEU A 575 40.24 -17.91 12.36
N GLU A 576 39.66 -18.61 13.34
CA GLU A 576 38.73 -18.03 14.31
C GLU A 576 39.39 -16.90 15.11
N TRP A 577 40.63 -17.05 15.54
CA TRP A 577 41.37 -16.01 16.23
C TRP A 577 41.58 -14.76 15.33
N LYS A 578 41.92 -14.95 14.05
CA LYS A 578 42.16 -13.87 13.08
C LYS A 578 40.88 -13.10 12.76
N LEU A 579 39.77 -13.80 12.57
CA LEU A 579 38.45 -13.20 12.36
C LEU A 579 37.95 -12.45 13.60
N ALA A 580 38.17 -13.00 14.79
CA ALA A 580 37.83 -12.31 16.04
C ALA A 580 38.66 -11.04 16.25
N LEU A 581 39.96 -11.09 15.92
CA LEU A 581 40.86 -9.91 16.00
C LEU A 581 40.42 -8.84 14.99
N ALA A 582 40.01 -9.21 13.78
CA ALA A 582 39.55 -8.28 12.76
C ALA A 582 38.16 -7.69 13.07
N ALA A 583 37.33 -8.39 13.86
CA ALA A 583 36.01 -7.90 14.27
C ALA A 583 36.06 -6.86 15.40
N GLU A 584 37.15 -6.80 16.18
CA GLU A 584 37.29 -5.86 17.30
C GLU A 584 37.30 -4.37 16.86
N PRO A 585 37.98 -3.97 15.77
CA PRO A 585 37.93 -2.58 15.26
C PRO A 585 36.49 -2.21 14.76
N VAL A 586 35.80 -3.16 14.16
CA VAL A 586 34.42 -2.94 13.70
C VAL A 586 33.48 -2.67 14.88
N ALA A 587 33.59 -3.47 15.95
CA ALA A 587 32.78 -3.30 17.15
C ALA A 587 33.08 -1.93 17.84
N LYS A 588 34.34 -1.55 17.94
CA LYS A 588 34.73 -0.26 18.50
C LYS A 588 34.23 0.91 17.66
N ALA A 589 34.38 0.85 16.35
CA ALA A 589 33.87 1.89 15.45
C ALA A 589 32.34 2.03 15.48
N ALA A 590 31.61 0.92 15.65
CA ALA A 590 30.17 0.91 15.79
C ALA A 590 29.73 1.60 17.11
N GLU A 591 30.39 1.27 18.24
CA GLU A 591 30.11 1.89 19.55
C GLU A 591 30.39 3.41 19.54
N GLU A 592 31.46 3.82 18.87
CA GLU A 592 31.79 5.22 18.71
C GLU A 592 30.77 5.96 17.84
N ALA A 593 30.31 5.34 16.75
CA ALA A 593 29.27 5.90 15.88
C ALA A 593 27.92 6.05 16.62
N GLU A 594 27.52 5.06 17.40
CA GLU A 594 26.30 5.09 18.20
C GLU A 594 26.33 6.23 19.22
N LYS A 595 27.48 6.41 19.93
CA LYS A 595 27.63 7.47 20.90
C LYS A 595 27.53 8.86 20.27
N VAL A 596 28.20 9.08 19.14
CA VAL A 596 28.15 10.39 18.45
C VAL A 596 26.76 10.64 17.88
N TYR A 597 26.05 9.60 17.47
CA TYR A 597 24.67 9.71 16.99
C TYR A 597 23.72 10.12 18.13
N GLU A 598 23.85 9.56 19.33
CA GLU A 598 23.07 9.96 20.50
C GLU A 598 23.31 11.43 20.86
N GLU A 599 24.58 11.86 20.90
CA GLU A 599 24.94 13.26 21.15
C GLU A 599 24.36 14.22 20.09
N LEU A 600 24.34 13.79 18.81
CA LEU A 600 23.75 14.56 17.72
C LEU A 600 22.24 14.70 17.88
N CYS A 601 21.54 13.62 18.23
CA CYS A 601 20.09 13.63 18.46
C CYS A 601 19.69 14.54 19.62
N GLU A 602 20.47 14.55 20.70
CA GLU A 602 20.26 15.45 21.83
C GLU A 602 20.48 16.92 21.44
N ALA A 603 21.56 17.21 20.69
CA ALA A 603 21.84 18.55 20.20
C ALA A 603 20.81 19.08 19.21
N GLU A 604 20.31 18.23 18.29
CA GLU A 604 19.22 18.57 17.36
C GLU A 604 17.91 18.86 18.10
N SER A 605 17.63 18.10 19.15
CA SER A 605 16.45 18.33 20.00
C SER A 605 16.55 19.65 20.77
N ALA A 606 17.73 19.99 21.26
CA ALA A 606 18.00 21.26 21.94
C ALA A 606 17.90 22.46 20.98
N LEU A 607 18.43 22.34 19.76
CA LEU A 607 18.33 23.37 18.74
C LEU A 607 16.86 23.60 18.35
N LYS A 608 16.11 22.55 18.18
CA LYS A 608 14.66 22.63 17.85
C LYS A 608 13.85 23.31 18.97
N ALA A 609 14.22 23.06 20.22
CA ALA A 609 13.60 23.71 21.37
C ALA A 609 13.96 25.22 21.45
N GLU A 610 15.18 25.61 21.10
CA GLU A 610 15.61 27.01 21.04
C GLU A 610 14.95 27.76 19.86
N MET A 611 14.87 27.13 18.66
CA MET A 611 14.17 27.69 17.51
C MET A 611 12.65 27.91 17.81
N LEU A 612 12.03 27.03 18.57
CA LEU A 612 10.64 27.22 19.00
C LEU A 612 10.49 28.39 19.97
N ARG A 613 11.48 28.61 20.85
CA ARG A 613 11.47 29.77 21.78
C ARG A 613 11.67 31.08 21.04
N SER A 614 12.58 31.13 20.06
CA SER A 614 12.79 32.32 19.23
C SER A 614 11.62 32.65 18.33
N CYS A 615 10.94 31.64 17.79
CA CYS A 615 9.68 31.82 17.05
C CYS A 615 8.55 32.41 17.92
N ASP A 616 8.40 31.95 19.15
CA ASP A 616 7.42 32.49 20.09
C ASP A 616 7.70 33.95 20.44
N LEU A 617 8.98 34.33 20.55
CA LEU A 617 9.41 35.70 20.78
C LEU A 617 9.19 36.61 19.55
N SER A 618 9.47 36.11 18.35
CA SER A 618 9.22 36.81 17.07
C SER A 618 7.73 37.08 16.86
N ASP A 619 6.86 36.09 17.11
CA ASP A 619 5.41 36.22 17.03
C ASP A 619 4.85 37.23 18.07
N PHE A 620 5.52 37.32 19.23
CA PHE A 620 5.21 38.29 20.28
C PHE A 620 5.65 39.71 19.87
N CYS A 621 6.82 39.86 19.21
CA CYS A 621 7.31 41.13 18.67
C CYS A 621 6.37 41.65 17.54
N GLU A 622 5.95 40.83 16.59
CA GLU A 622 5.01 41.26 15.56
C GLU A 622 3.66 41.74 16.16
N LYS A 623 3.21 41.08 17.22
CA LYS A 623 1.97 41.47 17.91
C LYS A 623 2.10 42.81 18.69
N ILE A 624 3.28 43.15 19.14
CA ILE A 624 3.53 44.46 19.80
C ILE A 624 3.70 45.56 18.75
N LEU A 625 4.41 45.32 17.67
CA LEU A 625 4.69 46.27 16.60
C LEU A 625 3.46 46.56 15.71
N CYS A 626 2.56 45.58 15.54
CA CYS A 626 1.31 45.76 14.76
C CYS A 626 0.10 46.28 15.55
N GLY A 627 0.23 46.46 16.87
CA GLY A 627 -0.88 46.83 17.76
C GLY A 627 -0.68 48.14 18.51
N ASN A 628 -0.94 49.30 17.88
CA ASN A 628 -1.30 50.60 18.47
C ASN A 628 -0.47 51.14 19.65
N ASN A 629 0.19 52.28 19.39
CA ASN A 629 0.34 53.48 20.26
C ASN A 629 0.07 53.24 21.76
N LEU A 630 1.03 52.68 22.43
CA LEU A 630 1.18 52.84 23.87
C LEU A 630 2.67 53.12 24.08
N ALA A 631 2.94 54.36 24.59
CA ALA A 631 4.24 54.78 25.05
C ALA A 631 4.74 53.76 26.12
N VAL A 632 5.60 52.86 25.71
CA VAL A 632 6.31 51.94 26.60
C VAL A 632 7.62 52.67 26.97
N GLU A 633 7.83 52.87 28.28
CA GLU A 633 9.03 53.50 28.78
C GLU A 633 10.31 52.80 28.25
N ASP A 634 11.31 53.56 27.82
CA ASP A 634 12.54 53.17 27.13
C ASP A 634 13.28 51.95 27.78
N LYS A 635 13.16 51.76 29.09
CA LYS A 635 13.83 50.66 29.81
C LYS A 635 13.31 49.27 29.52
N SER A 636 12.10 49.09 29.04
CA SER A 636 11.56 47.76 28.71
C SER A 636 12.03 47.28 27.34
N CYS A 637 12.34 48.17 26.42
CA CYS A 637 12.91 47.84 25.11
C CYS A 637 14.36 47.36 25.21
N ASP A 638 15.15 47.98 26.09
CA ASP A 638 16.58 47.59 26.28
C ASP A 638 16.71 46.17 26.87
N ILE A 639 15.90 45.82 27.87
CA ILE A 639 15.88 44.48 28.48
C ILE A 639 15.38 43.42 27.47
N PHE A 640 14.44 43.83 26.61
CA PHE A 640 13.91 42.94 25.57
C PHE A 640 14.94 42.70 24.45
N ASN A 641 15.58 43.73 23.95
CA ASN A 641 16.65 43.66 22.96
C ASN A 641 17.84 42.85 23.48
N GLU A 642 18.21 42.98 24.76
CA GLU A 642 19.27 42.18 25.40
C GLU A 642 18.90 40.70 25.48
N LYS A 643 17.63 40.34 25.77
CA LYS A 643 17.15 38.96 25.76
C LYS A 643 17.05 38.37 24.36
N LEU A 644 16.58 39.15 23.36
CA LEU A 644 16.50 38.76 21.97
C LEU A 644 17.90 38.47 21.41
N ASN A 645 18.86 39.38 21.63
CA ASN A 645 20.26 39.18 21.21
C ASN A 645 20.90 37.97 21.88
N LYS A 646 20.64 37.70 23.17
CA LYS A 646 21.14 36.49 23.86
C LYS A 646 20.53 35.21 23.27
N ASN A 647 19.26 35.21 22.90
CA ASN A 647 18.63 34.02 22.29
C ASN A 647 19.15 33.77 20.87
N ILE A 648 19.37 34.83 20.06
CA ILE A 648 19.97 34.72 18.73
C ILE A 648 21.40 34.15 18.82
N ILE A 649 22.20 34.67 19.75
CA ILE A 649 23.59 34.17 19.99
C ILE A 649 23.56 32.69 20.43
N ASN A 650 22.61 32.29 21.27
CA ASN A 650 22.46 30.90 21.70
C ASN A 650 22.03 29.99 20.54
N GLU A 651 21.08 30.42 19.71
CA GLU A 651 20.62 29.67 18.54
C GLU A 651 21.77 29.43 17.55
N ASP A 652 22.54 30.45 17.21
CA ASP A 652 23.72 30.33 16.33
C ASP A 652 24.78 29.40 16.91
N THR A 653 25.03 29.48 18.22
CA THR A 653 26.02 28.63 18.91
C THR A 653 25.55 27.17 18.93
N THR A 654 24.25 26.93 19.17
CA THR A 654 23.66 25.58 19.18
C THR A 654 23.65 24.97 17.78
N LYS A 655 23.36 25.80 16.77
CA LYS A 655 23.40 25.37 15.36
C LYS A 655 24.83 25.00 14.93
N GLU A 656 25.82 25.81 15.28
CA GLU A 656 27.25 25.51 15.01
C GLU A 656 27.68 24.19 15.69
N ASN A 657 27.19 23.92 16.88
CA ASN A 657 27.46 22.68 17.60
C ASN A 657 26.81 21.45 16.89
N VAL A 658 25.57 21.58 16.45
CA VAL A 658 24.86 20.53 15.67
C VAL A 658 25.61 20.25 14.35
N ASP A 659 26.06 21.29 13.64
CA ASP A 659 26.81 21.13 12.39
C ASP A 659 28.17 20.45 12.61
N LYS A 660 28.84 20.76 13.72
CA LYS A 660 30.06 20.06 14.12
C LYS A 660 29.83 18.58 14.44
N LEU A 661 28.78 18.27 15.19
CA LEU A 661 28.44 16.91 15.55
C LEU A 661 27.99 16.08 14.31
N ARG A 662 27.29 16.69 13.36
CA ARG A 662 26.97 16.05 12.08
C ARG A 662 28.23 15.68 11.31
N LEU A 663 29.17 16.62 11.18
CA LEU A 663 30.44 16.36 10.49
C LEU A 663 31.28 15.30 11.22
N GLN A 664 31.20 15.26 12.55
CA GLN A 664 31.86 14.24 13.35
C GLN A 664 31.21 12.88 13.14
N TYR A 665 29.88 12.80 13.14
CA TYR A 665 29.11 11.57 12.88
C TYR A 665 29.43 11.03 11.48
N GLU A 666 29.42 11.86 10.44
CA GLU A 666 29.79 11.45 9.09
C GLU A 666 31.18 10.80 9.05
N LYS A 667 32.17 11.40 9.70
CA LYS A 667 33.52 10.85 9.76
C LYS A 667 33.58 9.50 10.49
N VAL A 668 32.83 9.34 11.59
CA VAL A 668 32.83 8.10 12.36
C VAL A 668 32.05 7.04 11.63
N ALA A 669 30.94 7.38 10.98
CA ALA A 669 30.16 6.48 10.13
C ALA A 669 31.00 5.99 8.94
N ASP A 670 31.76 6.86 8.27
CA ASP A 670 32.69 6.49 7.21
C ASP A 670 33.80 5.57 7.74
N SER A 671 34.33 5.85 8.94
CA SER A 671 35.32 4.98 9.60
C SER A 671 34.77 3.61 9.88
N TRP A 672 33.55 3.50 10.42
CA TRP A 672 32.86 2.25 10.65
C TRP A 672 32.64 1.49 9.34
N THR A 673 32.16 2.15 8.31
CA THR A 673 31.93 1.55 6.98
C THR A 673 33.25 1.00 6.41
N ASN A 674 34.36 1.73 6.55
CA ASN A 674 35.67 1.28 6.11
C ASN A 674 36.17 0.07 6.90
N GLU A 675 35.96 0.04 8.22
CA GLU A 675 36.35 -1.14 9.04
C GLU A 675 35.48 -2.36 8.72
N CYS A 676 34.17 -2.17 8.49
CA CYS A 676 33.29 -3.24 7.99
C CYS A 676 33.77 -3.80 6.64
N THR A 677 34.17 -2.93 5.72
CA THR A 677 34.69 -3.34 4.41
C THR A 677 35.98 -4.13 4.55
N LYS A 678 36.93 -3.67 5.38
CA LYS A 678 38.18 -4.38 5.65
C LYS A 678 37.93 -5.75 6.30
N TRP A 679 37.02 -5.82 7.27
CA TRP A 679 36.64 -7.08 7.89
C TRP A 679 36.03 -8.05 6.88
N TYR A 680 35.18 -7.53 6.00
CA TYR A 680 34.52 -8.31 4.96
C TYR A 680 35.53 -8.81 3.92
N ASP A 681 36.51 -7.99 3.53
CA ASP A 681 37.58 -8.39 2.62
C ASP A 681 38.44 -9.50 3.26
N ILE A 682 38.82 -9.35 4.54
CA ILE A 682 39.56 -10.40 5.28
C ILE A 682 38.73 -11.69 5.35
N TYR A 683 37.44 -11.59 5.63
CA TYR A 683 36.52 -12.74 5.67
C TYR A 683 36.45 -13.44 4.31
N LEU A 684 36.35 -12.70 3.21
CA LEU A 684 36.33 -13.25 1.86
C LEU A 684 37.66 -13.93 1.48
N ASP A 685 38.79 -13.27 1.74
CA ASP A 685 40.11 -13.78 1.42
C ASP A 685 40.42 -15.10 2.16
N GLU A 686 39.98 -15.20 3.42
CA GLU A 686 40.23 -16.40 4.24
C GLU A 686 39.22 -17.53 3.97
N MET A 687 37.98 -17.18 3.64
CA MET A 687 36.95 -18.18 3.34
C MET A 687 37.02 -18.69 1.89
N TYR A 688 37.60 -17.89 0.97
CA TYR A 688 37.72 -18.22 -0.46
C TYR A 688 39.07 -17.79 -1.02
N PRO A 689 40.16 -18.47 -0.64
CA PRO A 689 41.49 -18.18 -1.17
C PRO A 689 41.53 -18.32 -2.68
N GLU A 690 42.19 -17.40 -3.39
CA GLU A 690 42.21 -17.32 -4.87
C GLU A 690 42.80 -18.58 -5.57
N SER A 691 43.27 -19.56 -4.84
CA SER A 691 43.88 -20.79 -5.36
C SER A 691 42.89 -21.88 -5.78
N ASP A 692 41.57 -21.72 -5.55
CA ASP A 692 40.54 -22.74 -5.82
C ASP A 692 39.55 -22.37 -6.95
N PHE A 693 39.92 -21.40 -7.79
CA PHE A 693 39.12 -21.05 -8.98
C PHE A 693 39.90 -21.24 -10.28
#